data_0782a2931499d0dc86c9b499a44d8663
#
_entry.id   0782a2931499d0dc86c9b499a44d8663
#
_cell.length_a   1.000
_cell.length_b   1.000
_cell.length_c   1.000
_cell.angle_alpha   90.00
_cell.angle_beta   90.00
_cell.angle_gamma   90.00
#
_symmetry.space_group_name_H-M   'P 1'
#
loop_
_entity.id
_entity.type
_entity.pdbx_description
1 polymer ?
#
loop_
_entity_poly.entity_id
_entity_poly.type
_entity_poly.pdbx_seq_one_letter_code
_entity_poly.pdbx_strand_id
1 'polypeptide(L)'
;MAIKKILFATLLATSVSANSAENFVVQDIKVEGLQRVALGAALLQMPVRIGDSIDSQNVAEIIKSLYASGNFEDVQVLRDEDVLVIQVKERPTIASISFSGNKAIKEEQLQQNLDASGIRQGEALDRTSLSNIEKGLEDFYYSVGKYNATVQAVVTPLPRNRSDLKFVFTEGVSAKIKQINFIGNEAFNDKELVGRFNLNVDVAWWNFLSDDKYQKQVLAGDLEALRSFYLDRGYLKFQVDSTQVAISPDKKGVYITLGLDEGDIYSIKDVNFRGELIGKETEFRDMVPFEDGSTYNGSSVTQLEEDIKRVLGEAGYAYPQVRTIPEFNDETNEVSLVINVEAGNRIYVRDIRFVGNNSTRDEVMRREMRQMEGSWLNSKSIETGKTRLNRLGFFETVDVQTVRVPGSEDQVDLVYNVKEANSGSINFGVGYGTESGVSFQVGLQQDNFVGSGNRVGINAMMNDYQKNISLDYRDPYWTLDGVSLGGKIFYNEFEASEAGIVDYTNESYGASMTLGSWANELDFFELGAGYTHNKIGNLSPYLQVEQFLASQASNIDSDGSLNTNDFDINISWTRNNLNRGYFPTAGNHQRAFYKMTVPGSDVQYFKVQYDVRQYFPLTQKHDFALLMRGRLGYGNGYGQTDGQDNLFPFYENYYAGGFTTLRGFGSNSAGPKAVYRDYSGSNNGSDTATDDSVGGNAIALASLELIVPTPFASDDVRSQIRTSFFVDAASVWDTEFDYRDNGAEYGSQYYYDYSDPTNYRASYGVALQWMSPMGPLVFSLASPLKSYEGDDKETFTFTIGRTF
;
A
#
# COMPACT_ATOMS: atom_id res chain seq x y z
N MET A 1 -26.15 69.83 -37.20
CA MET A 1 -25.51 71.13 -37.26
C MET A 1 -24.03 70.84 -37.16
N ALA A 2 -23.33 70.77 -38.33
CA ALA A 2 -22.72 71.87 -39.05
C ALA A 2 -21.69 72.56 -38.18
N ILE A 3 -20.38 72.59 -38.49
CA ILE A 3 -19.65 73.20 -39.56
C ILE A 3 -18.19 72.84 -39.47
N LYS A 4 -17.58 72.21 -40.48
CA LYS A 4 -16.53 72.62 -41.40
C LYS A 4 -15.60 73.75 -40.96
N LYS A 5 -14.27 73.45 -41.06
CA LYS A 5 -13.21 74.23 -41.79
C LYS A 5 -11.91 73.49 -41.64
N ILE A 6 -11.27 72.89 -42.58
CA ILE A 6 -10.40 73.26 -43.74
C ILE A 6 -9.47 74.47 -43.39
N LEU A 7 -8.16 74.10 -43.26
CA LEU A 7 -7.04 74.90 -43.82
C LEU A 7 -5.81 74.00 -43.82
N PHE A 8 -5.41 73.59 -44.99
CA PHE A 8 -4.26 73.99 -45.80
C PHE A 8 -2.89 73.55 -45.30
N ALA A 9 -2.35 72.76 -46.13
CA ALA A 9 -1.01 72.25 -46.19
C ALA A 9 0.09 73.32 -46.24
N THR A 10 1.19 73.00 -45.64
CA THR A 10 2.50 73.43 -46.13
C THR A 10 3.43 72.22 -46.09
N LEU A 11 3.72 71.70 -47.25
CA LEU A 11 4.76 70.76 -47.56
C LEU A 11 6.11 71.45 -47.23
N LEU A 12 6.82 70.96 -46.18
CA LEU A 12 8.25 71.07 -46.10
C LEU A 12 8.81 69.68 -46.31
N ALA A 13 9.20 69.35 -47.51
CA ALA A 13 10.05 68.28 -47.86
C ALA A 13 11.43 68.52 -47.26
N THR A 14 11.65 68.00 -46.05
CA THR A 14 13.00 67.73 -45.65
C THR A 14 13.35 66.38 -46.21
N SER A 15 14.15 66.43 -47.28
CA SER A 15 14.89 65.23 -47.74
C SER A 15 15.73 64.70 -46.62
N VAL A 16 15.20 63.66 -45.93
CA VAL A 16 16.06 62.75 -45.12
C VAL A 16 16.90 62.00 -46.15
N SER A 17 18.11 62.49 -46.34
CA SER A 17 19.14 61.72 -47.00
C SER A 17 19.27 60.41 -46.20
N ALA A 18 18.75 59.33 -46.78
CA ALA A 18 19.14 58.02 -46.37
C ALA A 18 20.64 57.90 -46.61
N ASN A 19 21.45 58.14 -45.60
CA ASN A 19 22.83 57.73 -45.62
C ASN A 19 22.79 56.23 -45.81
N SER A 20 23.03 55.75 -47.02
CA SER A 20 23.48 54.38 -47.26
C SER A 20 24.71 54.22 -46.39
N ALA A 21 24.64 53.28 -45.44
CA ALA A 21 25.73 52.92 -44.55
C ALA A 21 26.92 52.60 -45.51
N GLU A 22 27.90 53.46 -45.56
CA GLU A 22 29.15 53.20 -46.30
C GLU A 22 29.80 52.00 -45.65
N ASN A 23 30.08 50.96 -46.45
CA ASN A 23 30.81 49.78 -45.98
C ASN A 23 32.18 50.27 -45.46
N PHE A 24 32.54 49.87 -44.25
CA PHE A 24 33.84 50.19 -43.68
C PHE A 24 34.55 48.93 -43.21
N VAL A 25 35.85 48.94 -43.20
CA VAL A 25 36.65 47.77 -42.69
C VAL A 25 36.95 48.01 -41.24
N VAL A 26 36.60 47.03 -40.43
CA VAL A 26 36.77 47.07 -38.97
C VAL A 26 38.25 46.98 -38.61
N GLN A 27 38.82 48.04 -38.02
CA GLN A 27 40.16 47.97 -37.46
C GLN A 27 40.25 47.55 -36.01
N ASP A 28 39.14 47.83 -35.22
CA ASP A 28 39.02 47.40 -33.84
C ASP A 28 37.56 47.22 -33.47
N ILE A 29 37.32 46.34 -32.47
CA ILE A 29 35.98 46.09 -31.94
C ILE A 29 35.99 46.41 -30.44
N LYS A 30 35.19 47.42 -30.06
CA LYS A 30 35.01 47.83 -28.67
C LYS A 30 33.62 47.44 -28.19
N VAL A 31 33.54 46.67 -27.08
CA VAL A 31 32.27 46.33 -26.44
C VAL A 31 32.17 47.12 -25.15
N GLU A 32 31.16 47.96 -25.06
CA GLU A 32 30.86 48.80 -23.90
C GLU A 32 29.63 48.29 -23.16
N GLY A 33 29.58 48.44 -21.81
CA GLY A 33 28.42 48.10 -21.00
C GLY A 33 28.50 46.69 -20.41
N LEU A 34 29.57 45.93 -20.65
CA LEU A 34 29.79 44.63 -20.03
C LEU A 34 30.03 44.80 -18.52
N GLN A 35 29.40 43.92 -17.73
CA GLN A 35 29.53 43.90 -16.26
C GLN A 35 29.99 42.52 -15.76
N ARG A 36 29.43 41.44 -16.31
CA ARG A 36 29.64 40.04 -15.92
C ARG A 36 30.07 39.15 -17.07
N VAL A 37 29.55 39.42 -18.27
CA VAL A 37 29.93 38.69 -19.47
C VAL A 37 31.36 39.05 -19.80
N ALA A 38 32.23 38.06 -19.93
CA ALA A 38 33.60 38.27 -20.34
C ALA A 38 33.65 38.78 -21.77
N LEU A 39 34.50 39.78 -22.03
CA LEU A 39 34.67 40.37 -23.37
C LEU A 39 34.91 39.30 -24.44
N GLY A 40 35.77 38.32 -24.16
CA GLY A 40 36.03 37.19 -25.07
C GLY A 40 34.79 36.36 -25.40
N ALA A 41 33.90 36.16 -24.44
CA ALA A 41 32.66 35.43 -24.68
C ALA A 41 31.70 36.23 -25.59
N ALA A 42 31.59 37.56 -25.40
CA ALA A 42 30.79 38.41 -26.27
C ALA A 42 31.35 38.41 -27.70
N LEU A 43 32.67 38.51 -27.83
CA LEU A 43 33.36 38.52 -29.16
C LEU A 43 33.20 37.17 -29.89
N LEU A 44 33.23 36.05 -29.18
CA LEU A 44 33.05 34.72 -29.79
C LEU A 44 31.63 34.50 -30.37
N GLN A 45 30.66 35.22 -29.90
CA GLN A 45 29.29 35.12 -30.39
C GLN A 45 29.02 36.01 -31.61
N MET A 46 29.92 36.89 -31.95
CA MET A 46 29.75 37.76 -33.07
C MET A 46 30.24 37.10 -34.37
N PRO A 47 29.50 37.24 -35.49
CA PRO A 47 29.88 36.68 -36.79
C PRO A 47 30.94 37.52 -37.52
N VAL A 48 31.43 38.62 -36.90
CA VAL A 48 32.35 39.58 -37.50
C VAL A 48 33.66 39.65 -36.72
N ARG A 49 34.79 39.80 -37.45
CA ARG A 49 36.15 39.89 -36.91
C ARG A 49 36.83 41.17 -37.36
N ILE A 50 37.93 41.51 -36.69
CA ILE A 50 38.79 42.60 -37.11
C ILE A 50 39.33 42.28 -38.52
N GLY A 51 39.17 43.24 -39.45
CA GLY A 51 39.52 43.10 -40.88
C GLY A 51 38.33 42.83 -41.79
N ASP A 52 37.16 42.51 -41.26
CA ASP A 52 35.95 42.30 -42.08
C ASP A 52 35.32 43.64 -42.51
N SER A 53 34.69 43.63 -43.69
CA SER A 53 33.91 44.80 -44.19
C SER A 53 32.46 44.66 -43.65
N ILE A 54 31.98 45.67 -42.96
CA ILE A 54 30.65 45.74 -42.41
C ILE A 54 29.68 46.46 -43.29
N ASP A 55 28.55 45.80 -43.52
CA ASP A 55 27.35 46.37 -44.12
C ASP A 55 26.16 46.31 -43.18
N SER A 56 25.01 46.82 -43.63
CA SER A 56 23.79 46.80 -42.83
C SER A 56 23.28 45.37 -42.48
N GLN A 57 23.64 44.35 -43.27
CA GLN A 57 23.28 42.96 -43.01
C GLN A 57 24.15 42.38 -41.89
N ASN A 58 25.46 42.64 -41.91
CA ASN A 58 26.36 42.24 -40.85
C ASN A 58 25.98 42.84 -39.49
N VAL A 59 25.57 44.12 -39.46
CA VAL A 59 25.07 44.79 -38.25
C VAL A 59 23.83 44.07 -37.73
N ALA A 60 22.89 43.69 -38.58
CA ALA A 60 21.70 42.96 -38.17
C ALA A 60 22.04 41.54 -37.63
N GLU A 61 23.04 40.87 -38.26
CA GLU A 61 23.51 39.57 -37.80
C GLU A 61 24.24 39.65 -36.44
N ILE A 62 25.06 40.69 -36.20
CA ILE A 62 25.69 40.93 -34.89
C ILE A 62 24.62 41.12 -33.82
N ILE A 63 23.65 41.99 -34.08
CA ILE A 63 22.55 42.25 -33.13
C ILE A 63 21.80 40.97 -32.85
N LYS A 64 21.42 40.22 -33.90
CA LYS A 64 20.68 38.95 -33.77
C LYS A 64 21.46 37.89 -33.00
N SER A 65 22.74 37.75 -33.27
CA SER A 65 23.64 36.78 -32.60
C SER A 65 23.81 37.10 -31.12
N LEU A 66 24.04 38.37 -30.77
CA LEU A 66 24.16 38.79 -29.37
C LEU A 66 22.84 38.67 -28.61
N TYR A 67 21.68 38.99 -29.21
CA TYR A 67 20.38 38.72 -28.59
C TYR A 67 20.12 37.23 -28.44
N ALA A 68 20.48 36.43 -29.43
CA ALA A 68 20.31 34.98 -29.37
C ALA A 68 21.11 34.30 -28.24
N SER A 69 22.17 34.94 -27.75
CA SER A 69 22.93 34.48 -26.59
C SER A 69 22.17 34.48 -25.28
N GLY A 70 21.05 35.22 -25.20
CA GLY A 70 20.23 35.39 -24.03
C GLY A 70 20.79 36.28 -22.91
N ASN A 71 22.05 36.76 -23.06
CA ASN A 71 22.74 37.53 -22.02
C ASN A 71 22.43 39.03 -22.02
N PHE A 72 21.90 39.57 -23.12
CA PHE A 72 21.74 41.00 -23.31
C PHE A 72 20.29 41.42 -23.39
N GLU A 73 19.92 42.49 -22.69
CA GLU A 73 18.61 43.13 -22.70
C GLU A 73 18.50 44.10 -23.88
N ASP A 74 19.61 44.84 -24.19
CA ASP A 74 19.71 45.79 -25.31
C ASP A 74 21.08 45.68 -25.96
N VAL A 75 21.12 45.84 -27.29
CA VAL A 75 22.34 45.81 -28.10
C VAL A 75 22.24 46.90 -29.14
N GLN A 76 23.17 47.85 -29.09
CA GLN A 76 23.31 48.91 -30.09
C GLN A 76 24.67 48.78 -30.75
N VAL A 77 24.68 48.90 -32.06
CA VAL A 77 25.90 48.84 -32.84
C VAL A 77 26.15 50.24 -33.41
N LEU A 78 27.25 50.83 -33.04
CA LEU A 78 27.65 52.14 -33.36
C LEU A 78 28.98 52.13 -34.18
N ARG A 79 29.23 53.10 -34.91
CA ARG A 79 30.52 53.36 -35.68
C ARG A 79 31.23 54.54 -35.10
N ASP A 80 32.50 54.40 -34.75
CA ASP A 80 33.41 55.49 -34.38
C ASP A 80 34.64 55.36 -35.27
N GLU A 81 34.63 56.15 -36.35
CA GLU A 81 35.57 56.07 -37.47
C GLU A 81 35.68 54.65 -38.07
N ASP A 82 36.77 53.94 -37.83
CA ASP A 82 36.98 52.53 -38.28
C ASP A 82 36.84 51.51 -37.11
N VAL A 83 36.37 51.98 -35.97
CA VAL A 83 36.07 51.15 -34.80
C VAL A 83 34.59 50.77 -34.74
N LEU A 84 34.32 49.48 -34.58
CA LEU A 84 33.00 48.98 -34.35
C LEU A 84 32.69 49.00 -32.82
N VAL A 85 31.84 49.93 -32.41
CA VAL A 85 31.46 50.06 -31.00
C VAL A 85 30.13 49.38 -30.78
N ILE A 86 30.15 48.35 -29.93
CA ILE A 86 28.94 47.59 -29.55
C ILE A 86 28.58 47.97 -28.13
N GLN A 87 27.50 48.69 -27.98
CA GLN A 87 26.99 49.08 -26.68
C GLN A 87 25.95 48.06 -26.26
N VAL A 88 26.22 47.35 -25.14
CA VAL A 88 25.30 46.30 -24.63
C VAL A 88 24.79 46.65 -23.24
N LYS A 89 23.58 46.21 -22.95
CA LYS A 89 23.01 46.21 -21.63
C LYS A 89 22.79 44.76 -21.24
N GLU A 90 23.53 44.27 -20.26
CA GLU A 90 23.40 42.89 -19.79
C GLU A 90 22.09 42.67 -19.04
N ARG A 91 21.47 41.52 -19.27
CA ARG A 91 20.37 41.03 -18.41
C ARG A 91 20.88 40.76 -17.01
N PRO A 92 20.13 41.11 -15.94
CA PRO A 92 20.50 40.78 -14.58
C PRO A 92 20.49 39.23 -14.38
N THR A 93 21.38 38.73 -13.56
CA THR A 93 21.47 37.33 -13.23
C THR A 93 20.66 37.03 -11.97
N ILE A 94 19.93 35.90 -11.96
CA ILE A 94 19.13 35.48 -10.83
C ILE A 94 20.05 35.07 -9.67
N ALA A 95 19.98 35.80 -8.56
CA ALA A 95 20.79 35.54 -7.37
C ALA A 95 20.10 34.50 -6.43
N SER A 96 18.79 34.64 -6.28
CA SER A 96 17.98 33.71 -5.50
C SER A 96 16.56 33.65 -6.08
N ILE A 97 15.88 32.52 -5.84
CA ILE A 97 14.47 32.36 -6.14
C ILE A 97 13.75 32.01 -4.83
N SER A 98 12.64 32.66 -4.57
CA SER A 98 11.84 32.43 -3.34
C SER A 98 10.36 32.48 -3.66
N PHE A 99 9.57 31.77 -2.84
CA PHE A 99 8.13 31.65 -3.01
C PHE A 99 7.41 32.16 -1.75
N SER A 100 6.22 32.69 -1.93
CA SER A 100 5.37 33.07 -0.81
C SER A 100 3.90 32.97 -1.18
N GLY A 101 3.08 32.37 -0.28
CA GLY A 101 1.63 32.23 -0.46
C GLY A 101 1.20 30.97 -1.23
N ASN A 102 2.11 30.11 -1.63
CA ASN A 102 1.92 28.86 -2.38
C ASN A 102 1.51 27.70 -1.45
N LYS A 103 0.25 27.63 -1.02
CA LYS A 103 -0.26 26.57 -0.16
C LYS A 103 -0.67 25.30 -0.93
N ALA A 104 -1.10 25.45 -2.18
CA ALA A 104 -1.59 24.34 -3.01
C ALA A 104 -0.48 23.58 -3.74
N ILE A 105 0.69 24.20 -3.93
CA ILE A 105 1.82 23.59 -4.64
C ILE A 105 3.05 23.64 -3.73
N LYS A 106 3.77 22.53 -3.64
CA LYS A 106 5.01 22.43 -2.86
C LYS A 106 6.14 23.22 -3.56
N GLU A 107 7.02 23.81 -2.76
CA GLU A 107 8.15 24.59 -3.28
C GLU A 107 9.06 23.78 -4.20
N GLU A 108 9.27 22.49 -3.88
CA GLU A 108 10.10 21.60 -4.70
C GLU A 108 9.54 21.41 -6.12
N GLN A 109 8.20 21.31 -6.25
CA GLN A 109 7.53 21.19 -7.55
C GLN A 109 7.60 22.51 -8.35
N LEU A 110 7.46 23.64 -7.66
CA LEU A 110 7.63 24.95 -8.28
C LEU A 110 9.05 25.14 -8.80
N GLN A 111 10.04 24.76 -7.99
CA GLN A 111 11.44 24.85 -8.37
C GLN A 111 11.75 23.96 -9.60
N GLN A 112 11.26 22.72 -9.61
CA GLN A 112 11.43 21.83 -10.76
C GLN A 112 10.81 22.37 -12.06
N ASN A 113 9.63 22.98 -11.97
CA ASN A 113 8.97 23.59 -13.12
C ASN A 113 9.73 24.83 -13.64
N LEU A 114 10.27 25.64 -12.75
CA LEU A 114 11.11 26.79 -13.12
C LEU A 114 12.42 26.33 -13.77
N ASP A 115 13.04 25.30 -13.19
CA ASP A 115 14.27 24.69 -13.73
C ASP A 115 14.06 24.14 -15.14
N ALA A 116 12.94 23.47 -15.38
CA ALA A 116 12.55 22.97 -16.71
C ALA A 116 12.29 24.10 -17.72
N SER A 117 11.85 25.29 -17.23
CA SER A 117 11.58 26.47 -18.04
C SER A 117 12.82 27.39 -18.22
N GLY A 118 13.99 26.95 -17.72
CA GLY A 118 15.24 27.71 -17.85
C GLY A 118 15.43 28.85 -16.85
N ILE A 119 14.56 28.97 -15.83
CA ILE A 119 14.74 29.97 -14.75
C ILE A 119 15.41 29.28 -13.57
N ARG A 120 16.72 29.46 -13.46
CA ARG A 120 17.59 28.91 -12.43
C ARG A 120 18.45 29.97 -11.77
N GLN A 121 18.86 29.69 -10.56
CA GLN A 121 19.89 30.54 -9.93
C GLN A 121 21.19 30.51 -10.76
N GLY A 122 21.71 31.68 -11.04
CA GLY A 122 22.90 31.86 -11.88
C GLY A 122 22.62 32.20 -13.36
N GLU A 123 21.39 31.96 -13.86
CA GLU A 123 21.01 32.27 -15.25
C GLU A 123 20.59 33.75 -15.43
N ALA A 124 20.60 34.20 -16.68
CA ALA A 124 20.15 35.56 -17.03
C ALA A 124 18.62 35.64 -16.97
N LEU A 125 18.10 36.67 -16.32
CA LEU A 125 16.67 36.90 -16.18
C LEU A 125 16.07 37.52 -17.45
N ASP A 126 15.22 36.75 -18.13
CA ASP A 126 14.37 37.22 -19.22
C ASP A 126 12.98 37.59 -18.76
N ARG A 127 12.58 38.83 -18.89
CA ARG A 127 11.26 39.33 -18.50
C ARG A 127 10.11 38.69 -19.28
N THR A 128 10.36 38.35 -20.57
CA THR A 128 9.32 37.71 -21.38
C THR A 128 9.05 36.29 -20.91
N SER A 129 10.12 35.52 -20.63
CA SER A 129 10.02 34.18 -20.05
C SER A 129 9.36 34.23 -18.68
N LEU A 130 9.68 35.23 -17.86
CA LEU A 130 9.08 35.42 -16.53
C LEU A 130 7.56 35.63 -16.62
N SER A 131 7.10 36.51 -17.54
CA SER A 131 5.66 36.74 -17.72
C SER A 131 4.91 35.52 -18.26
N ASN A 132 5.54 34.72 -19.11
CA ASN A 132 4.96 33.47 -19.59
C ASN A 132 4.81 32.47 -18.46
N ILE A 133 5.77 32.44 -17.53
CA ILE A 133 5.73 31.56 -16.35
C ILE A 133 4.67 32.01 -15.35
N GLU A 134 4.58 33.32 -15.07
CA GLU A 134 3.48 33.84 -14.23
C GLU A 134 2.13 33.38 -14.77
N LYS A 135 1.89 33.53 -16.06
CA LYS A 135 0.67 33.08 -16.70
C LYS A 135 0.49 31.57 -16.67
N GLY A 136 1.54 30.81 -16.91
CA GLY A 136 1.49 29.35 -16.84
C GLY A 136 1.17 28.84 -15.41
N LEU A 137 1.71 29.51 -14.39
CA LEU A 137 1.38 29.22 -12.99
C LEU A 137 -0.07 29.62 -12.65
N GLU A 138 -0.57 30.74 -13.16
CA GLU A 138 -1.98 31.12 -13.01
C GLU A 138 -2.90 30.11 -13.70
N ASP A 139 -2.57 29.67 -14.92
CA ASP A 139 -3.32 28.65 -15.66
C ASP A 139 -3.36 27.30 -14.90
N PHE A 140 -2.28 26.95 -14.21
CA PHE A 140 -2.26 25.80 -13.32
C PHE A 140 -3.27 25.96 -12.18
N TYR A 141 -3.27 27.10 -11.48
CA TYR A 141 -4.26 27.37 -10.43
C TYR A 141 -5.69 27.35 -10.95
N TYR A 142 -5.93 27.82 -12.18
CA TYR A 142 -7.24 27.75 -12.83
C TYR A 142 -7.65 26.30 -13.12
N SER A 143 -6.69 25.44 -13.47
CA SER A 143 -6.96 24.02 -13.72
C SER A 143 -7.43 23.27 -12.47
N VAL A 144 -7.05 23.75 -11.28
CA VAL A 144 -7.49 23.21 -9.96
C VAL A 144 -8.62 24.05 -9.34
N GLY A 145 -9.31 24.84 -10.16
CA GLY A 145 -10.52 25.55 -9.77
C GLY A 145 -10.31 26.86 -8.97
N LYS A 146 -9.09 27.40 -8.92
CA LYS A 146 -8.79 28.66 -8.20
C LYS A 146 -8.78 29.84 -9.16
N TYR A 147 -9.93 30.23 -9.67
CA TYR A 147 -10.09 31.27 -10.72
C TYR A 147 -9.78 32.71 -10.27
N ASN A 148 -9.56 32.93 -8.99
CA ASN A 148 -9.08 34.20 -8.42
C ASN A 148 -7.59 34.17 -8.09
N ALA A 149 -6.88 33.13 -8.46
CA ALA A 149 -5.45 33.05 -8.24
C ALA A 149 -4.71 34.09 -9.11
N THR A 150 -3.72 34.73 -8.51
CA THR A 150 -2.78 35.62 -9.22
C THR A 150 -1.37 35.25 -8.77
N VAL A 151 -0.46 35.29 -9.72
CA VAL A 151 0.97 35.05 -9.50
C VAL A 151 1.73 36.27 -9.95
N GLN A 152 2.55 36.86 -9.10
CA GLN A 152 3.39 38.01 -9.39
C GLN A 152 4.84 37.69 -9.10
N ALA A 153 5.69 37.91 -10.06
CA ALA A 153 7.12 37.83 -9.93
C ALA A 153 7.71 39.19 -9.56
N VAL A 154 8.17 39.35 -8.37
CA VAL A 154 8.82 40.54 -7.86
C VAL A 154 10.33 40.44 -8.07
N VAL A 155 10.87 41.30 -8.92
CA VAL A 155 12.30 41.36 -9.23
C VAL A 155 12.94 42.45 -8.42
N THR A 156 13.81 42.13 -7.49
CA THR A 156 14.55 43.07 -6.63
C THR A 156 15.99 43.17 -7.14
N PRO A 157 16.41 44.33 -7.68
CA PRO A 157 17.78 44.49 -8.15
C PRO A 157 18.80 44.48 -7.00
N LEU A 158 19.91 43.82 -7.24
CA LEU A 158 21.06 43.69 -6.35
C LEU A 158 22.32 44.23 -6.98
N PRO A 159 23.37 44.59 -6.18
CA PRO A 159 24.65 44.99 -6.72
C PRO A 159 25.26 43.96 -7.69
N ARG A 160 26.10 44.46 -8.65
CA ARG A 160 26.79 43.66 -9.66
C ARG A 160 25.85 42.99 -10.67
N ASN A 161 24.83 43.67 -11.15
CA ASN A 161 23.85 43.22 -12.12
C ASN A 161 23.22 41.86 -11.77
N ARG A 162 22.80 41.71 -10.51
CA ARG A 162 22.03 40.57 -10.04
C ARG A 162 20.63 40.98 -9.63
N SER A 163 19.71 40.01 -9.55
CA SER A 163 18.38 40.24 -9.05
C SER A 163 17.90 39.06 -8.21
N ASP A 164 17.22 39.39 -7.11
CA ASP A 164 16.41 38.37 -6.41
C ASP A 164 15.03 38.28 -7.05
N LEU A 165 14.57 37.07 -7.27
CA LEU A 165 13.28 36.76 -7.84
C LEU A 165 12.36 36.15 -6.79
N LYS A 166 11.26 36.84 -6.50
CA LYS A 166 10.26 36.32 -5.55
C LYS A 166 8.92 36.17 -6.24
N PHE A 167 8.40 34.95 -6.26
CA PHE A 167 7.04 34.66 -6.69
C PHE A 167 6.06 34.81 -5.53
N VAL A 168 5.10 35.72 -5.68
CA VAL A 168 4.05 35.96 -4.69
C VAL A 168 2.74 35.41 -5.23
N PHE A 169 2.21 34.42 -4.55
CA PHE A 169 0.96 33.75 -4.89
C PHE A 169 -0.18 34.29 -4.05
N THR A 170 -1.25 34.67 -4.70
CA THR A 170 -2.54 34.96 -4.07
C THR A 170 -3.52 33.90 -4.58
N GLU A 171 -3.65 32.79 -3.86
CA GLU A 171 -4.37 31.63 -4.39
C GLU A 171 -5.90 31.80 -4.45
N GLY A 172 -6.47 32.63 -3.59
CA GLY A 172 -7.92 32.76 -3.49
C GLY A 172 -8.59 31.50 -2.93
N VAL A 173 -9.88 31.37 -3.17
CA VAL A 173 -10.70 30.19 -2.81
C VAL A 173 -10.92 29.33 -4.04
N SER A 174 -11.02 28.01 -3.85
CA SER A 174 -11.40 27.10 -4.93
C SER A 174 -12.89 27.24 -5.24
N ALA A 175 -13.24 27.21 -6.51
CA ALA A 175 -14.61 27.19 -6.95
C ALA A 175 -15.25 25.83 -6.70
N LYS A 176 -16.46 25.82 -6.19
CA LYS A 176 -17.25 24.62 -5.87
C LYS A 176 -18.19 24.30 -7.02
N ILE A 177 -18.40 23.02 -7.27
CA ILE A 177 -19.36 22.58 -8.26
C ILE A 177 -20.76 22.80 -7.69
N LYS A 178 -21.57 23.58 -8.41
CA LYS A 178 -22.95 23.90 -8.05
C LYS A 178 -23.93 22.99 -8.71
N GLN A 179 -23.65 22.60 -9.96
CA GLN A 179 -24.56 21.77 -10.73
C GLN A 179 -23.83 21.11 -11.89
N ILE A 180 -24.21 19.86 -12.16
CA ILE A 180 -23.86 19.13 -13.38
C ILE A 180 -25.16 18.81 -14.09
N ASN A 181 -25.33 19.27 -15.31
CA ASN A 181 -26.51 19.05 -16.15
C ASN A 181 -26.14 18.18 -17.35
N PHE A 182 -27.04 17.33 -17.73
CA PHE A 182 -26.95 16.54 -18.96
C PHE A 182 -28.06 16.96 -19.90
N ILE A 183 -27.79 16.95 -21.20
CA ILE A 183 -28.73 17.25 -22.28
C ILE A 183 -28.60 16.12 -23.29
N GLY A 184 -29.72 15.48 -23.65
CA GLY A 184 -29.73 14.35 -24.59
C GLY A 184 -29.65 12.97 -23.94
N ASN A 185 -29.69 12.90 -22.61
CA ASN A 185 -29.72 11.64 -21.83
C ASN A 185 -31.16 11.14 -21.71
N GLU A 186 -31.57 10.21 -22.56
CA GLU A 186 -32.90 9.61 -22.55
C GLU A 186 -32.95 8.26 -21.82
N ALA A 187 -31.84 7.48 -21.89
CA ALA A 187 -31.74 6.14 -21.32
C ALA A 187 -31.47 6.13 -19.80
N PHE A 188 -30.72 7.11 -19.30
CA PHE A 188 -30.33 7.20 -17.88
C PHE A 188 -30.64 8.57 -17.33
N ASN A 189 -31.08 8.62 -16.08
CA ASN A 189 -31.38 9.89 -15.43
C ASN A 189 -30.12 10.59 -14.90
N ASP A 190 -30.18 11.91 -14.73
CA ASP A 190 -29.05 12.76 -14.27
C ASP A 190 -28.42 12.25 -12.98
N LYS A 191 -29.23 11.78 -12.02
CA LYS A 191 -28.76 11.30 -10.72
C LYS A 191 -27.88 10.06 -10.87
N GLU A 192 -28.21 9.17 -11.78
CA GLU A 192 -27.42 7.96 -12.07
C GLU A 192 -26.10 8.32 -12.75
N LEU A 193 -26.13 9.25 -13.70
CA LEU A 193 -24.93 9.73 -14.41
C LEU A 193 -23.98 10.48 -13.48
N VAL A 194 -24.52 11.41 -12.66
CA VAL A 194 -23.72 12.12 -11.63
C VAL A 194 -23.10 11.13 -10.63
N GLY A 195 -23.79 10.04 -10.30
CA GLY A 195 -23.27 9.00 -9.43
C GLY A 195 -22.04 8.26 -9.96
N ARG A 196 -21.66 8.47 -11.23
CA ARG A 196 -20.43 7.92 -11.86
C ARG A 196 -19.25 8.88 -11.81
N PHE A 197 -19.51 10.13 -11.43
CA PHE A 197 -18.49 11.18 -11.39
C PHE A 197 -17.77 11.16 -10.04
N ASN A 198 -16.47 11.42 -10.09
CA ASN A 198 -15.69 11.71 -8.89
C ASN A 198 -15.91 13.16 -8.42
N LEU A 199 -16.34 14.03 -9.36
CA LEU A 199 -16.76 15.38 -9.05
C LEU A 199 -18.11 15.36 -8.30
N ASN A 200 -18.12 15.87 -7.06
CA ASN A 200 -19.28 15.85 -6.20
C ASN A 200 -20.04 17.18 -6.23
N VAL A 201 -21.38 17.08 -6.27
CA VAL A 201 -22.31 18.21 -6.14
C VAL A 201 -22.98 18.10 -4.77
N ASP A 202 -23.13 19.22 -4.07
CA ASP A 202 -23.83 19.30 -2.77
C ASP A 202 -23.31 18.35 -1.68
N VAL A 203 -22.06 18.54 -1.28
CA VAL A 203 -21.50 17.83 -0.14
C VAL A 203 -22.14 18.33 1.15
N ALA A 204 -22.79 17.41 1.88
CA ALA A 204 -23.44 17.71 3.16
C ALA A 204 -22.42 18.25 4.19
N TRP A 205 -22.83 19.24 4.99
CA TRP A 205 -21.96 19.95 5.92
C TRP A 205 -21.23 19.08 6.97
N TRP A 206 -21.74 17.86 7.22
CA TRP A 206 -21.10 16.87 8.10
C TRP A 206 -20.08 15.94 7.39
N ASN A 207 -19.99 16.01 6.07
CA ASN A 207 -19.05 15.22 5.29
C ASN A 207 -17.79 16.05 4.98
N PHE A 208 -16.92 16.23 5.98
CA PHE A 208 -15.69 17.04 5.87
C PHE A 208 -14.62 16.43 4.96
N LEU A 209 -14.82 15.20 4.49
CA LEU A 209 -13.81 14.43 3.76
C LEU A 209 -14.04 14.39 2.25
N SER A 210 -15.23 14.78 1.75
CA SER A 210 -15.46 14.85 0.32
C SER A 210 -15.13 16.24 -0.22
N ASP A 211 -14.42 16.27 -1.35
CA ASP A 211 -14.00 17.50 -2.02
C ASP A 211 -15.06 17.90 -3.07
N ASP A 212 -15.66 19.07 -2.90
CA ASP A 212 -16.61 19.67 -3.83
C ASP A 212 -15.95 20.67 -4.81
N LYS A 213 -14.61 20.68 -4.85
CA LYS A 213 -13.84 21.60 -5.69
C LYS A 213 -13.75 21.12 -7.14
N TYR A 214 -13.88 22.06 -8.04
CA TYR A 214 -13.70 21.78 -9.45
C TYR A 214 -12.21 21.57 -9.79
N GLN A 215 -11.93 20.49 -10.52
CA GLN A 215 -10.62 20.21 -11.12
C GLN A 215 -10.81 19.75 -12.57
N LYS A 216 -10.18 20.43 -13.51
CA LYS A 216 -10.31 20.15 -14.94
C LYS A 216 -9.87 18.72 -15.30
N GLN A 217 -8.83 18.21 -14.65
CA GLN A 217 -8.32 16.87 -14.89
C GLN A 217 -9.27 15.78 -14.39
N VAL A 218 -9.95 16.03 -13.24
CA VAL A 218 -10.97 15.11 -12.72
C VAL A 218 -12.16 15.06 -13.65
N LEU A 219 -12.61 16.22 -14.18
CA LEU A 219 -13.69 16.26 -15.18
C LEU A 219 -13.34 15.45 -16.43
N ALA A 220 -12.10 15.53 -16.92
CA ALA A 220 -11.68 14.72 -18.07
C ALA A 220 -11.76 13.22 -17.76
N GLY A 221 -11.35 12.81 -16.56
CA GLY A 221 -11.51 11.42 -16.09
C GLY A 221 -12.97 11.00 -15.96
N ASP A 222 -13.82 11.89 -15.45
CA ASP A 222 -15.26 11.64 -15.31
C ASP A 222 -15.97 11.49 -16.68
N LEU A 223 -15.53 12.25 -17.71
CA LEU A 223 -16.05 12.09 -19.08
C LEU A 223 -15.67 10.74 -19.67
N GLU A 224 -14.45 10.25 -19.43
CA GLU A 224 -14.03 8.89 -19.83
C GLU A 224 -14.79 7.81 -19.05
N ALA A 225 -15.04 8.02 -17.76
CA ALA A 225 -15.87 7.13 -16.94
C ALA A 225 -17.32 7.07 -17.46
N LEU A 226 -17.87 8.23 -17.86
CA LEU A 226 -19.18 8.32 -18.48
C LEU A 226 -19.22 7.56 -19.80
N ARG A 227 -18.22 7.74 -20.66
CA ARG A 227 -18.10 7.03 -21.93
C ARG A 227 -18.03 5.52 -21.69
N SER A 228 -17.19 5.07 -20.76
CA SER A 228 -17.09 3.65 -20.40
C SER A 228 -18.43 3.10 -19.89
N PHE A 229 -19.15 3.89 -19.07
CA PHE A 229 -20.46 3.49 -18.55
C PHE A 229 -21.48 3.19 -19.64
N TYR A 230 -21.53 4.01 -20.72
CA TYR A 230 -22.41 3.78 -21.86
C TYR A 230 -21.92 2.64 -22.75
N LEU A 231 -20.62 2.57 -23.03
CA LEU A 231 -20.02 1.47 -23.81
C LEU A 231 -20.25 0.10 -23.14
N ASP A 232 -20.18 0.04 -21.81
CA ASP A 232 -20.43 -1.20 -21.06
C ASP A 232 -21.90 -1.67 -21.10
N ARG A 233 -22.80 -0.81 -21.62
CA ARG A 233 -24.24 -1.07 -21.74
C ARG A 233 -24.73 -1.15 -23.18
N GLY A 234 -23.80 -1.23 -24.13
CA GLY A 234 -24.09 -1.45 -25.53
C GLY A 234 -24.21 -0.20 -26.38
N TYR A 235 -24.05 0.98 -25.83
CA TYR A 235 -24.14 2.24 -26.58
C TYR A 235 -22.79 2.56 -27.28
N LEU A 236 -22.50 1.80 -28.36
CA LEU A 236 -21.21 1.91 -29.02
C LEU A 236 -20.95 3.25 -29.72
N LYS A 237 -22.00 3.94 -30.12
CA LYS A 237 -21.91 5.23 -30.79
C LYS A 237 -22.03 6.41 -29.84
N PHE A 238 -22.03 6.13 -28.51
CA PHE A 238 -22.09 7.20 -27.52
C PHE A 238 -20.97 8.20 -27.72
N GLN A 239 -21.34 9.45 -27.74
CA GLN A 239 -20.38 10.57 -27.77
C GLN A 239 -20.85 11.72 -26.90
N VAL A 240 -19.88 12.50 -26.42
CA VAL A 240 -20.14 13.78 -25.73
C VAL A 240 -19.96 14.90 -26.76
N ASP A 241 -21.06 15.45 -27.22
CA ASP A 241 -21.10 16.49 -28.28
C ASP A 241 -20.52 17.80 -27.79
N SER A 242 -20.81 18.17 -26.56
CA SER A 242 -20.33 19.42 -25.98
C SER A 242 -20.07 19.34 -24.49
N THR A 243 -19.03 20.00 -24.03
CA THR A 243 -18.71 20.19 -22.62
C THR A 243 -18.59 21.68 -22.34
N GLN A 244 -19.58 22.24 -21.64
CA GLN A 244 -19.60 23.65 -21.25
C GLN A 244 -19.37 23.77 -19.76
N VAL A 245 -18.36 24.58 -19.39
CA VAL A 245 -18.04 24.89 -18.00
C VAL A 245 -18.24 26.39 -17.79
N ALA A 246 -19.29 26.77 -17.12
CA ALA A 246 -19.62 28.16 -16.78
C ALA A 246 -19.20 28.47 -15.34
N ILE A 247 -18.53 29.61 -15.15
CA ILE A 247 -18.08 30.08 -13.85
C ILE A 247 -19.00 31.19 -13.39
N SER A 248 -19.41 31.16 -12.13
CA SER A 248 -20.23 32.22 -11.52
C SER A 248 -19.47 33.58 -11.52
N PRO A 249 -20.16 34.73 -11.56
CA PRO A 249 -19.51 36.06 -11.57
C PRO A 249 -18.58 36.30 -10.37
N ASP A 250 -18.84 35.70 -9.22
CA ASP A 250 -18.01 35.79 -8.02
C ASP A 250 -16.83 34.78 -8.03
N LYS A 251 -16.71 33.99 -9.12
CA LYS A 251 -15.68 32.97 -9.33
C LYS A 251 -15.61 31.89 -8.23
N LYS A 252 -16.72 31.65 -7.51
CA LYS A 252 -16.80 30.67 -6.43
C LYS A 252 -17.65 29.46 -6.78
N GLY A 253 -18.42 29.50 -7.86
CA GLY A 253 -19.28 28.43 -8.33
C GLY A 253 -18.96 28.01 -9.76
N VAL A 254 -19.07 26.72 -10.04
CA VAL A 254 -18.92 26.13 -11.37
C VAL A 254 -20.21 25.38 -11.73
N TYR A 255 -20.69 25.59 -12.94
CA TYR A 255 -21.80 24.88 -13.56
C TYR A 255 -21.29 24.15 -14.78
N ILE A 256 -21.53 22.84 -14.85
CA ILE A 256 -21.10 21.98 -15.93
C ILE A 256 -22.34 21.55 -16.72
N THR A 257 -22.32 21.71 -18.04
CA THR A 257 -23.39 21.21 -18.92
C THR A 257 -22.74 20.34 -19.99
N LEU A 258 -23.22 19.10 -20.08
CA LEU A 258 -22.76 18.09 -21.02
C LEU A 258 -23.88 17.79 -22.04
N GLY A 259 -23.60 17.97 -23.31
CA GLY A 259 -24.46 17.52 -24.39
C GLY A 259 -24.05 16.13 -24.79
N LEU A 260 -24.98 15.17 -24.75
CA LEU A 260 -24.77 13.76 -25.02
C LEU A 260 -25.57 13.33 -26.27
N ASP A 261 -24.95 12.46 -27.06
CA ASP A 261 -25.64 11.64 -28.06
C ASP A 261 -25.44 10.18 -27.65
N GLU A 262 -26.52 9.56 -27.17
CA GLU A 262 -26.44 8.18 -26.61
C GLU A 262 -26.34 7.13 -27.73
N GLY A 263 -26.92 7.37 -28.91
CA GLY A 263 -27.05 6.38 -29.96
C GLY A 263 -27.91 5.18 -29.56
N ASP A 264 -27.86 4.13 -30.36
CA ASP A 264 -28.61 2.89 -30.11
C ASP A 264 -27.82 1.84 -29.35
N ILE A 265 -28.53 0.87 -28.74
CA ILE A 265 -27.90 -0.28 -28.07
C ILE A 265 -27.58 -1.33 -29.13
N TYR A 266 -26.33 -1.78 -29.14
CA TYR A 266 -25.85 -2.85 -30.02
C TYR A 266 -25.73 -4.18 -29.31
N SER A 267 -26.14 -5.27 -29.96
CA SER A 267 -25.90 -6.65 -29.56
C SER A 267 -24.77 -7.26 -30.37
N ILE A 268 -24.00 -8.17 -29.75
CA ILE A 268 -22.91 -8.87 -30.42
C ILE A 268 -23.50 -9.98 -31.29
N LYS A 269 -23.19 -9.94 -32.57
CA LYS A 269 -23.61 -10.98 -33.54
C LYS A 269 -22.63 -12.13 -33.51
N ASP A 270 -21.36 -11.86 -33.66
CA ASP A 270 -20.29 -12.84 -33.66
C ASP A 270 -18.94 -12.22 -33.30
N VAL A 271 -17.96 -13.10 -32.96
CA VAL A 271 -16.58 -12.71 -32.67
C VAL A 271 -15.64 -13.48 -33.58
N ASN A 272 -14.92 -12.77 -34.44
CA ASN A 272 -14.01 -13.32 -35.42
C ASN A 272 -12.56 -12.94 -35.11
N PHE A 273 -11.66 -13.91 -35.23
CA PHE A 273 -10.23 -13.69 -35.07
C PHE A 273 -9.55 -13.62 -36.44
N ARG A 274 -8.65 -12.67 -36.64
CA ARG A 274 -7.82 -12.49 -37.84
C ARG A 274 -6.38 -12.23 -37.47
N GLY A 275 -5.47 -12.50 -38.41
CA GLY A 275 -4.04 -12.20 -38.24
C GLY A 275 -3.23 -13.40 -37.76
N GLU A 276 -2.21 -13.14 -36.92
CA GLU A 276 -1.23 -14.13 -36.49
C GLU A 276 -1.68 -14.82 -35.18
N LEU A 277 -2.53 -15.84 -35.29
CA LEU A 277 -3.12 -16.55 -34.15
C LEU A 277 -2.15 -17.57 -33.52
N ILE A 278 -1.01 -17.84 -34.15
CA ILE A 278 0.07 -18.74 -33.70
C ILE A 278 -0.39 -20.12 -33.17
N GLY A 279 -1.48 -20.64 -33.74
CA GLY A 279 -2.05 -21.92 -33.33
C GLY A 279 -2.85 -21.92 -32.04
N LYS A 280 -3.15 -20.72 -31.48
CA LYS A 280 -3.89 -20.54 -30.22
C LYS A 280 -5.36 -20.11 -30.43
N GLU A 281 -5.89 -20.25 -31.62
CA GLU A 281 -7.26 -19.82 -31.93
C GLU A 281 -8.31 -20.44 -30.99
N THR A 282 -8.17 -21.73 -30.66
CA THR A 282 -9.09 -22.39 -29.71
C THR A 282 -9.02 -21.76 -28.34
N GLU A 283 -7.79 -21.51 -27.81
CA GLU A 283 -7.57 -20.87 -26.52
C GLU A 283 -8.16 -19.45 -26.49
N PHE A 284 -8.01 -18.67 -27.58
CA PHE A 284 -8.59 -17.33 -27.68
C PHE A 284 -10.13 -17.39 -27.76
N ARG A 285 -10.72 -18.37 -28.47
CA ARG A 285 -12.17 -18.55 -28.49
C ARG A 285 -12.75 -18.93 -27.14
N ASP A 286 -12.06 -19.75 -26.38
CA ASP A 286 -12.46 -20.16 -25.03
C ASP A 286 -12.42 -18.97 -24.01
N MET A 287 -11.67 -17.90 -24.33
CA MET A 287 -11.60 -16.67 -23.53
C MET A 287 -12.72 -15.67 -23.83
N VAL A 288 -13.47 -15.86 -24.93
CA VAL A 288 -14.54 -14.93 -25.33
C VAL A 288 -15.66 -14.97 -24.29
N PRO A 289 -15.92 -13.84 -23.59
CA PRO A 289 -16.90 -13.82 -22.51
C PRO A 289 -18.33 -13.56 -23.00
N PHE A 290 -18.55 -13.55 -24.31
CA PHE A 290 -19.81 -13.17 -24.93
C PHE A 290 -20.54 -14.38 -25.55
N GLU A 291 -21.86 -14.40 -25.42
CA GLU A 291 -22.75 -15.25 -26.17
C GLU A 291 -23.34 -14.46 -27.35
N ASP A 292 -23.69 -15.15 -28.44
CA ASP A 292 -24.35 -14.52 -29.61
C ASP A 292 -25.67 -13.86 -29.17
N GLY A 293 -25.88 -12.62 -29.59
CA GLY A 293 -27.04 -11.82 -29.18
C GLY A 293 -26.91 -11.12 -27.83
N SER A 294 -25.82 -11.31 -27.11
CA SER A 294 -25.57 -10.56 -25.85
C SER A 294 -25.32 -9.08 -26.13
N THR A 295 -25.71 -8.22 -25.21
CA THR A 295 -25.45 -6.77 -25.32
C THR A 295 -23.93 -6.52 -25.29
N TYR A 296 -23.47 -5.64 -26.17
CA TYR A 296 -22.06 -5.24 -26.21
C TYR A 296 -21.62 -4.67 -24.85
N ASN A 297 -20.41 -5.02 -24.45
CA ASN A 297 -19.80 -4.51 -23.22
C ASN A 297 -18.33 -4.13 -23.48
N GLY A 298 -18.01 -2.82 -23.38
CA GLY A 298 -16.70 -2.28 -23.74
C GLY A 298 -15.58 -2.78 -22.83
N SER A 299 -15.82 -2.87 -21.52
CA SER A 299 -14.82 -3.35 -20.55
C SER A 299 -14.48 -4.82 -20.77
N SER A 300 -15.47 -5.66 -21.14
CA SER A 300 -15.24 -7.06 -21.44
C SER A 300 -14.44 -7.24 -22.75
N VAL A 301 -14.64 -6.39 -23.75
CA VAL A 301 -13.83 -6.41 -24.99
C VAL A 301 -12.38 -6.02 -24.69
N THR A 302 -12.17 -4.94 -23.92
CA THR A 302 -10.82 -4.52 -23.50
C THR A 302 -10.13 -5.60 -22.68
N GLN A 303 -10.85 -6.25 -21.75
CA GLN A 303 -10.31 -7.36 -20.96
C GLN A 303 -9.90 -8.53 -21.85
N LEU A 304 -10.71 -8.88 -22.85
CA LEU A 304 -10.37 -9.94 -23.81
C LEU A 304 -9.10 -9.61 -24.60
N GLU A 305 -8.95 -8.36 -25.07
CA GLU A 305 -7.72 -7.92 -25.74
C GLU A 305 -6.48 -8.07 -24.83
N GLU A 306 -6.58 -7.66 -23.57
CA GLU A 306 -5.49 -7.78 -22.59
C GLU A 306 -5.20 -9.24 -22.23
N ASP A 307 -6.21 -10.08 -22.13
CA ASP A 307 -6.04 -11.53 -21.89
C ASP A 307 -5.32 -12.22 -23.06
N ILE A 308 -5.65 -11.87 -24.30
CA ILE A 308 -4.96 -12.36 -25.50
C ILE A 308 -3.50 -11.87 -25.50
N LYS A 309 -3.26 -10.58 -25.24
CA LYS A 309 -1.89 -10.04 -25.13
C LYS A 309 -1.09 -10.74 -24.04
N ARG A 310 -1.72 -11.04 -22.91
CA ARG A 310 -1.08 -11.77 -21.79
C ARG A 310 -0.67 -13.18 -22.23
N VAL A 311 -1.55 -13.94 -22.89
CA VAL A 311 -1.25 -15.28 -23.39
C VAL A 311 -0.12 -15.28 -24.42
N LEU A 312 -0.11 -14.28 -25.31
CA LEU A 312 0.98 -14.08 -26.26
C LEU A 312 2.29 -13.72 -25.56
N GLY A 313 2.23 -12.84 -24.55
CA GLY A 313 3.38 -12.47 -23.73
C GLY A 313 3.96 -13.61 -22.91
N GLU A 314 3.10 -14.51 -22.40
CA GLU A 314 3.54 -15.76 -21.75
C GLU A 314 4.21 -16.74 -22.73
N ALA A 315 3.86 -16.66 -24.03
CA ALA A 315 4.44 -17.47 -25.09
C ALA A 315 5.70 -16.89 -25.76
N GLY A 316 6.20 -15.76 -25.28
CA GLY A 316 7.44 -15.13 -25.74
C GLY A 316 7.26 -13.97 -26.72
N TYR A 317 6.03 -13.58 -27.02
CA TYR A 317 5.75 -12.44 -27.90
C TYR A 317 5.66 -11.16 -27.07
N ALA A 318 6.74 -10.40 -26.99
CA ALA A 318 6.87 -9.29 -26.05
C ALA A 318 6.02 -8.06 -26.40
N TYR A 319 5.72 -7.89 -27.67
CA TYR A 319 5.06 -6.67 -28.17
C TYR A 319 3.84 -6.99 -29.03
N PRO A 320 2.91 -7.86 -28.59
CA PRO A 320 1.76 -8.20 -29.38
C PRO A 320 0.82 -7.01 -29.50
N GLN A 321 0.25 -6.81 -30.69
CA GLN A 321 -0.83 -5.87 -30.89
C GLN A 321 -2.12 -6.63 -31.08
N VAL A 322 -3.09 -6.33 -30.25
CA VAL A 322 -4.43 -6.89 -30.34
C VAL A 322 -5.39 -5.72 -30.38
N ARG A 323 -6.22 -5.68 -31.40
CA ARG A 323 -7.21 -4.60 -31.61
C ARG A 323 -8.53 -5.19 -32.08
N THR A 324 -9.59 -4.79 -31.45
CA THR A 324 -10.95 -5.15 -31.86
C THR A 324 -11.49 -4.08 -32.78
N ILE A 325 -11.98 -4.48 -33.95
CA ILE A 325 -12.60 -3.62 -34.93
C ILE A 325 -14.08 -3.99 -34.95
N PRO A 326 -14.99 -3.11 -34.53
CA PRO A 326 -16.42 -3.34 -34.60
C PRO A 326 -16.91 -3.11 -36.03
N GLU A 327 -17.60 -4.08 -36.61
CA GLU A 327 -18.32 -3.98 -37.89
C GLU A 327 -19.80 -3.83 -37.58
N PHE A 328 -20.39 -2.65 -37.85
CA PHE A 328 -21.75 -2.30 -37.48
C PHE A 328 -22.77 -2.72 -38.53
N ASN A 329 -23.94 -3.23 -38.12
CA ASN A 329 -25.14 -3.32 -38.87
C ASN A 329 -26.23 -2.43 -38.24
N ASP A 330 -26.40 -1.22 -38.78
CA ASP A 330 -27.32 -0.23 -38.22
C ASP A 330 -28.80 -0.57 -38.49
N GLU A 331 -29.10 -1.51 -39.41
CA GLU A 331 -30.47 -1.93 -39.64
C GLU A 331 -31.00 -2.89 -38.58
N THR A 332 -30.09 -3.69 -37.98
CA THR A 332 -30.44 -4.69 -36.97
C THR A 332 -29.92 -4.33 -35.59
N ASN A 333 -29.14 -3.24 -35.45
CA ASN A 333 -28.41 -2.85 -34.23
C ASN A 333 -27.50 -3.99 -33.70
N GLU A 334 -26.85 -4.68 -34.66
CA GLU A 334 -25.87 -5.73 -34.34
C GLU A 334 -24.45 -5.28 -34.66
N VAL A 335 -23.49 -5.82 -33.92
CA VAL A 335 -22.07 -5.60 -34.15
C VAL A 335 -21.34 -6.94 -34.26
N SER A 336 -20.53 -7.11 -35.28
CA SER A 336 -19.56 -8.18 -35.39
C SER A 336 -18.21 -7.68 -34.91
N LEU A 337 -17.58 -8.39 -33.98
CA LEU A 337 -16.29 -8.01 -33.44
C LEU A 337 -15.17 -8.74 -34.18
N VAL A 338 -14.33 -8.01 -34.88
CA VAL A 338 -13.14 -8.57 -35.56
C VAL A 338 -11.91 -8.27 -34.74
N ILE A 339 -11.38 -9.28 -34.06
CA ILE A 339 -10.17 -9.18 -33.24
C ILE A 339 -8.95 -9.44 -34.14
N ASN A 340 -8.22 -8.39 -34.46
CA ASN A 340 -6.98 -8.49 -35.24
C ASN A 340 -5.79 -8.70 -34.29
N VAL A 341 -5.09 -9.82 -34.47
CA VAL A 341 -3.94 -10.23 -33.67
C VAL A 341 -2.66 -10.13 -34.49
N GLU A 342 -1.74 -9.33 -34.05
CA GLU A 342 -0.39 -9.23 -34.59
C GLU A 342 0.59 -9.66 -33.50
N ALA A 343 1.01 -10.92 -33.50
CA ALA A 343 1.86 -11.48 -32.46
C ALA A 343 3.28 -10.89 -32.50
N GLY A 344 3.79 -10.63 -33.69
CA GLY A 344 5.17 -10.16 -33.90
C GLY A 344 6.23 -11.26 -33.69
N ASN A 345 7.47 -10.89 -33.44
CA ASN A 345 8.54 -11.84 -33.23
C ASN A 345 8.63 -12.32 -31.79
N ARG A 346 9.04 -13.56 -31.60
CA ARG A 346 9.43 -14.07 -30.27
C ARG A 346 10.72 -13.40 -29.83
N ILE A 347 10.77 -13.06 -28.58
CA ILE A 347 11.89 -12.33 -27.97
C ILE A 347 12.55 -13.19 -26.91
N TYR A 348 13.88 -13.21 -26.91
CA TYR A 348 14.70 -13.86 -25.87
C TYR A 348 15.26 -12.85 -24.91
N VAL A 349 15.32 -13.19 -23.63
CA VAL A 349 16.03 -12.41 -22.61
C VAL A 349 17.50 -12.81 -22.64
N ARG A 350 18.37 -11.89 -23.06
CA ARG A 350 19.80 -12.14 -23.08
C ARG A 350 20.41 -12.05 -21.68
N ASP A 351 20.09 -11.00 -20.94
CA ASP A 351 20.70 -10.64 -19.67
C ASP A 351 19.68 -9.95 -18.75
N ILE A 352 19.82 -10.17 -17.43
CA ILE A 352 19.02 -9.52 -16.40
C ILE A 352 19.94 -8.70 -15.51
N ARG A 353 19.75 -7.37 -15.51
CA ARG A 353 20.58 -6.42 -14.77
C ARG A 353 19.76 -5.70 -13.70
N PHE A 354 20.44 -5.42 -12.61
CA PHE A 354 19.90 -4.63 -11.53
C PHE A 354 20.66 -3.31 -11.42
N VAL A 355 19.94 -2.21 -11.22
CA VAL A 355 20.51 -0.85 -11.13
C VAL A 355 19.86 -0.13 -9.96
N GLY A 356 20.66 0.55 -9.14
CA GLY A 356 20.17 1.29 -7.97
C GLY A 356 20.28 0.54 -6.64
N ASN A 357 20.74 -0.71 -6.66
CA ASN A 357 21.02 -1.51 -5.46
C ASN A 357 22.42 -1.20 -4.91
N ASN A 358 22.52 -0.19 -4.07
CA ASN A 358 23.78 0.26 -3.48
C ASN A 358 24.20 -0.58 -2.28
N SER A 359 23.24 -1.04 -1.49
CA SER A 359 23.44 -1.86 -0.29
C SER A 359 23.08 -3.32 -0.51
N THR A 360 21.98 -3.59 -1.21
CA THR A 360 21.47 -4.94 -1.45
C THR A 360 22.34 -5.67 -2.48
N ARG A 361 22.79 -6.85 -2.16
CA ARG A 361 23.62 -7.68 -3.06
C ARG A 361 22.77 -8.16 -4.25
N ASP A 362 23.41 -8.26 -5.43
CA ASP A 362 22.77 -8.72 -6.67
C ASP A 362 22.11 -10.10 -6.51
N GLU A 363 22.79 -11.03 -5.82
CA GLU A 363 22.28 -12.38 -5.55
C GLU A 363 20.92 -12.39 -4.84
N VAL A 364 20.66 -11.39 -3.97
CA VAL A 364 19.39 -11.27 -3.22
C VAL A 364 18.23 -10.96 -4.16
N MET A 365 18.46 -10.14 -5.18
CA MET A 365 17.45 -9.83 -6.19
C MET A 365 17.32 -10.93 -7.22
N ARG A 366 18.44 -11.49 -7.66
CA ARG A 366 18.52 -12.50 -8.71
C ARG A 366 17.77 -13.78 -8.33
N ARG A 367 17.84 -14.21 -7.06
CA ARG A 367 17.12 -15.39 -6.56
C ARG A 367 15.58 -15.23 -6.56
N GLU A 368 15.10 -13.99 -6.61
CA GLU A 368 13.67 -13.70 -6.70
C GLU A 368 13.13 -13.77 -8.14
N MET A 369 13.99 -13.79 -9.13
CA MET A 369 13.60 -13.83 -10.54
C MET A 369 12.99 -15.17 -10.92
N ARG A 370 11.94 -15.11 -11.75
CA ARG A 370 11.30 -16.26 -12.38
C ARG A 370 11.59 -16.31 -13.88
N GLN A 371 11.92 -15.18 -14.48
CA GLN A 371 12.45 -15.11 -15.82
C GLN A 371 13.91 -15.55 -15.82
N MET A 372 14.26 -16.48 -16.70
CA MET A 372 15.63 -16.94 -16.87
C MET A 372 16.32 -16.23 -18.04
N GLU A 373 17.62 -15.98 -17.91
CA GLU A 373 18.47 -15.55 -19.02
C GLU A 373 18.58 -16.67 -20.07
N GLY A 374 18.68 -16.29 -21.33
CA GLY A 374 18.71 -17.24 -22.44
C GLY A 374 17.38 -17.92 -22.79
N SER A 375 16.32 -17.62 -22.06
CA SER A 375 14.98 -18.15 -22.31
C SER A 375 14.09 -17.14 -23.04
N TRP A 376 12.96 -17.61 -23.55
CA TRP A 376 11.92 -16.75 -24.10
C TRP A 376 11.44 -15.75 -23.03
N LEU A 377 11.22 -14.52 -23.46
CA LEU A 377 10.60 -13.53 -22.60
C LEU A 377 9.20 -14.02 -22.19
N ASN A 378 8.94 -14.05 -20.90
CA ASN A 378 7.63 -14.39 -20.36
C ASN A 378 7.15 -13.25 -19.45
N SER A 379 6.12 -12.53 -19.90
CA SER A 379 5.61 -11.35 -19.23
C SER A 379 5.15 -11.63 -17.79
N LYS A 380 4.54 -12.81 -17.56
CA LYS A 380 4.12 -13.26 -16.23
C LYS A 380 5.32 -13.53 -15.31
N SER A 381 6.38 -14.13 -15.82
CA SER A 381 7.61 -14.38 -15.06
C SER A 381 8.31 -13.09 -14.66
N ILE A 382 8.30 -12.09 -15.55
CA ILE A 382 8.85 -10.74 -15.27
C ILE A 382 8.03 -10.06 -14.18
N GLU A 383 6.70 -10.04 -14.32
CA GLU A 383 5.81 -9.41 -13.32
C GLU A 383 5.86 -10.13 -11.97
N THR A 384 5.98 -11.47 -11.98
CA THR A 384 6.19 -12.24 -10.76
C THR A 384 7.51 -11.85 -10.10
N GLY A 385 8.59 -11.73 -10.84
CA GLY A 385 9.88 -11.25 -10.32
C GLY A 385 9.79 -9.85 -9.71
N LYS A 386 9.14 -8.91 -10.40
CA LYS A 386 8.87 -7.56 -9.89
C LYS A 386 8.04 -7.58 -8.59
N THR A 387 6.98 -8.38 -8.57
CA THR A 387 6.12 -8.55 -7.39
C THR A 387 6.90 -9.14 -6.21
N ARG A 388 7.77 -10.13 -6.45
CA ARG A 388 8.61 -10.74 -5.42
C ARG A 388 9.63 -9.75 -4.85
N LEU A 389 10.28 -8.94 -5.69
CA LEU A 389 11.16 -7.87 -5.23
C LEU A 389 10.41 -6.85 -4.37
N ASN A 390 9.21 -6.43 -4.78
CA ASN A 390 8.38 -5.52 -3.99
C ASN A 390 7.99 -6.13 -2.62
N ARG A 391 7.73 -7.43 -2.56
CA ARG A 391 7.39 -8.15 -1.31
C ARG A 391 8.54 -8.23 -0.32
N LEU A 392 9.79 -8.11 -0.76
CA LEU A 392 10.94 -8.06 0.14
C LEU A 392 10.89 -6.86 1.09
N GLY A 393 10.27 -5.75 0.66
CA GLY A 393 10.22 -4.51 1.43
C GLY A 393 11.56 -3.74 1.46
N PHE A 394 12.54 -4.14 0.63
CA PHE A 394 13.86 -3.50 0.56
C PHE A 394 13.90 -2.31 -0.40
N PHE A 395 12.85 -2.15 -1.20
CA PHE A 395 12.77 -1.16 -2.26
C PHE A 395 11.51 -0.30 -2.14
N GLU A 396 11.65 1.01 -2.35
CA GLU A 396 10.51 1.95 -2.48
C GLU A 396 9.81 1.77 -3.83
N THR A 397 10.62 1.59 -4.87
CA THR A 397 10.15 1.38 -6.25
C THR A 397 10.97 0.29 -6.92
N VAL A 398 10.29 -0.54 -7.69
CA VAL A 398 10.88 -1.54 -8.58
C VAL A 398 10.26 -1.35 -9.95
N ASP A 399 11.08 -0.95 -10.91
CA ASP A 399 10.68 -0.76 -12.31
C ASP A 399 11.48 -1.67 -13.21
N VAL A 400 10.83 -2.26 -14.21
CA VAL A 400 11.50 -3.12 -15.17
C VAL A 400 11.41 -2.52 -16.57
N GLN A 401 12.55 -2.38 -17.22
CA GLN A 401 12.67 -1.89 -18.59
C GLN A 401 13.21 -3.00 -19.47
N THR A 402 12.57 -3.16 -20.63
CA THR A 402 13.00 -4.06 -21.67
C THR A 402 13.83 -3.27 -22.68
N VAL A 403 15.13 -3.51 -22.72
CA VAL A 403 16.08 -2.79 -23.57
C VAL A 403 16.47 -3.70 -24.75
N ARG A 404 16.22 -3.25 -25.98
CA ARG A 404 16.63 -4.01 -27.18
C ARG A 404 18.13 -4.09 -27.30
N VAL A 405 18.63 -5.26 -27.67
CA VAL A 405 20.05 -5.47 -27.90
C VAL A 405 20.45 -4.91 -29.27
N PRO A 406 21.38 -3.98 -29.37
CA PRO A 406 21.83 -3.45 -30.66
C PRO A 406 22.37 -4.57 -31.58
N GLY A 407 21.83 -4.64 -32.81
CA GLY A 407 22.20 -5.63 -33.79
C GLY A 407 21.50 -7.00 -33.68
N SER A 408 20.54 -7.16 -32.78
CA SER A 408 19.64 -8.31 -32.71
C SER A 408 18.18 -7.85 -32.79
N GLU A 409 17.37 -8.59 -33.56
CA GLU A 409 15.94 -8.29 -33.69
C GLU A 409 15.09 -9.06 -32.68
N ASP A 410 15.65 -10.11 -32.07
CA ASP A 410 14.95 -11.07 -31.22
C ASP A 410 15.48 -11.15 -29.78
N GLN A 411 16.39 -10.24 -29.38
CA GLN A 411 16.98 -10.23 -28.04
C GLN A 411 16.75 -8.91 -27.31
N VAL A 412 16.50 -9.06 -26.01
CA VAL A 412 16.40 -7.94 -25.07
C VAL A 412 17.19 -8.20 -23.80
N ASP A 413 17.64 -7.14 -23.17
CA ASP A 413 18.08 -7.13 -21.79
C ASP A 413 16.93 -6.64 -20.91
N LEU A 414 16.74 -7.25 -19.74
CA LEU A 414 15.84 -6.76 -18.71
C LEU A 414 16.65 -5.95 -17.70
N VAL A 415 16.29 -4.70 -17.52
CA VAL A 415 16.91 -3.81 -16.54
C VAL A 415 15.90 -3.50 -15.44
N TYR A 416 16.14 -4.08 -14.25
CA TYR A 416 15.38 -3.77 -13.06
C TYR A 416 16.00 -2.55 -12.39
N ASN A 417 15.30 -1.41 -12.48
CA ASN A 417 15.68 -0.19 -11.79
C ASN A 417 15.01 -0.19 -10.43
N VAL A 418 15.81 -0.22 -9.37
CA VAL A 418 15.32 -0.24 -8.01
C VAL A 418 15.74 1.03 -7.27
N LYS A 419 14.89 1.50 -6.39
CA LYS A 419 15.23 2.53 -5.42
C LYS A 419 15.14 1.89 -4.03
N GLU A 420 16.27 1.79 -3.34
CA GLU A 420 16.31 1.16 -2.02
C GLU A 420 15.54 1.95 -0.98
N ALA A 421 14.77 1.21 -0.17
CA ALA A 421 14.10 1.70 1.01
C ALA A 421 14.98 1.52 2.26
N ASN A 422 14.64 2.20 3.33
CA ASN A 422 15.23 1.88 4.62
C ASN A 422 14.70 0.53 5.12
N SER A 423 15.56 -0.49 5.15
CA SER A 423 15.22 -1.84 5.58
C SER A 423 15.31 -2.05 7.10
N GLY A 424 15.77 -1.04 7.85
CA GLY A 424 15.76 -1.02 9.30
C GLY A 424 14.53 -0.32 9.84
N SER A 425 13.90 -0.88 10.87
CA SER A 425 12.80 -0.28 11.58
C SER A 425 13.00 -0.31 13.09
N ILE A 426 12.60 0.77 13.73
CA ILE A 426 12.49 0.88 15.19
C ILE A 426 11.02 1.10 15.47
N ASN A 427 10.41 0.13 16.14
CA ASN A 427 9.02 0.17 16.51
C ASN A 427 8.91 0.38 18.02
N PHE A 428 8.24 1.42 18.43
CA PHE A 428 7.86 1.68 19.81
C PHE A 428 6.34 1.70 19.87
N GLY A 429 5.76 0.83 20.68
CA GLY A 429 4.33 0.72 20.87
C GLY A 429 3.96 0.84 22.35
N VAL A 430 2.89 1.58 22.60
CA VAL A 430 2.17 1.59 23.87
C VAL A 430 0.75 1.20 23.56
N GLY A 431 0.24 0.20 24.27
CA GLY A 431 -1.11 -0.28 24.11
C GLY A 431 -1.84 -0.33 25.46
N TYR A 432 -3.14 -0.44 25.39
CA TYR A 432 -3.99 -0.74 26.53
C TYR A 432 -5.09 -1.71 26.12
N GLY A 433 -5.33 -2.70 26.91
CA GLY A 433 -6.45 -3.63 26.73
C GLY A 433 -7.09 -3.97 28.07
N THR A 434 -8.38 -4.22 28.06
CA THR A 434 -9.12 -4.64 29.27
C THR A 434 -8.56 -5.93 29.86
N GLU A 435 -7.95 -6.77 29.03
CA GLU A 435 -7.38 -8.06 29.42
C GLU A 435 -5.88 -8.01 29.78
N SER A 436 -5.13 -7.11 29.18
CA SER A 436 -3.66 -7.10 29.28
C SER A 436 -3.11 -5.88 30.03
N GLY A 437 -4.01 -4.97 30.46
CA GLY A 437 -3.61 -3.72 31.06
C GLY A 437 -2.78 -2.86 30.11
N VAL A 438 -1.82 -2.14 30.64
CA VAL A 438 -0.89 -1.29 29.87
C VAL A 438 0.21 -2.16 29.28
N SER A 439 0.40 -2.09 27.97
CA SER A 439 1.45 -2.82 27.27
C SER A 439 2.46 -1.89 26.64
N PHE A 440 3.74 -2.26 26.78
CA PHE A 440 4.86 -1.60 26.13
C PHE A 440 5.56 -2.59 25.21
N GLN A 441 5.88 -2.15 24.02
CA GLN A 441 6.61 -2.95 23.03
C GLN A 441 7.72 -2.11 22.42
N VAL A 442 8.91 -2.70 22.33
CA VAL A 442 10.04 -2.13 21.59
C VAL A 442 10.53 -3.22 20.64
N GLY A 443 10.58 -2.87 19.36
CA GLY A 443 11.12 -3.74 18.32
C GLY A 443 12.21 -3.02 17.54
N LEU A 444 13.35 -3.65 17.39
CA LEU A 444 14.42 -3.27 16.47
C LEU A 444 14.52 -4.36 15.43
N GLN A 445 14.35 -4.03 14.18
CA GLN A 445 14.40 -5.00 13.11
C GLN A 445 15.20 -4.46 11.93
N GLN A 446 16.05 -5.32 11.37
CA GLN A 446 16.76 -5.08 10.14
C GLN A 446 16.47 -6.23 9.17
N ASP A 447 15.71 -5.97 8.10
CA ASP A 447 15.25 -7.00 7.17
C ASP A 447 16.29 -7.35 6.08
N ASN A 448 17.28 -6.49 5.89
CA ASN A 448 18.35 -6.69 4.91
C ASN A 448 19.71 -6.45 5.58
N PHE A 449 20.06 -7.31 6.54
CA PHE A 449 21.26 -7.15 7.34
C PHE A 449 22.52 -7.26 6.45
N VAL A 450 23.28 -6.17 6.39
CA VAL A 450 24.51 -6.06 5.57
C VAL A 450 24.25 -6.40 4.07
N GLY A 451 23.04 -6.10 3.59
CA GLY A 451 22.68 -6.33 2.18
C GLY A 451 22.50 -7.80 1.77
N SER A 452 22.50 -8.72 2.72
CA SER A 452 22.42 -10.17 2.47
C SER A 452 20.98 -10.69 2.31
N GLY A 453 19.98 -9.85 2.58
CA GLY A 453 18.57 -10.25 2.64
C GLY A 453 18.22 -11.03 3.91
N ASN A 454 19.13 -11.14 4.86
CA ASN A 454 18.89 -11.80 6.15
C ASN A 454 18.24 -10.83 7.10
N ARG A 455 17.35 -11.36 7.96
CA ARG A 455 16.66 -10.60 8.99
C ARG A 455 17.32 -10.81 10.35
N VAL A 456 17.51 -9.71 11.06
CA VAL A 456 17.88 -9.70 12.49
C VAL A 456 16.88 -8.84 13.23
N GLY A 457 16.36 -9.36 14.34
CA GLY A 457 15.37 -8.63 15.14
C GLY A 457 15.65 -8.77 16.62
N ILE A 458 15.38 -7.71 17.38
CA ILE A 458 15.31 -7.72 18.84
C ILE A 458 13.93 -7.21 19.20
N ASN A 459 13.18 -7.99 19.96
CA ASN A 459 11.87 -7.63 20.41
C ASN A 459 11.81 -7.70 21.94
N ALA A 460 11.25 -6.69 22.56
CA ALA A 460 10.92 -6.67 23.96
C ALA A 460 9.47 -6.23 24.13
N MET A 461 8.71 -6.97 24.92
CA MET A 461 7.32 -6.69 25.25
C MET A 461 7.09 -6.87 26.74
N MET A 462 6.31 -6.00 27.33
CA MET A 462 5.89 -6.07 28.72
C MET A 462 4.44 -5.63 28.84
N ASN A 463 3.65 -6.39 29.58
CA ASN A 463 2.31 -6.04 30.00
C ASN A 463 2.10 -6.49 31.46
N ASP A 464 0.87 -6.46 31.97
CA ASP A 464 0.59 -6.76 33.38
C ASP A 464 0.97 -8.19 33.78
N TYR A 465 0.85 -9.17 32.86
CA TYR A 465 1.09 -10.58 33.14
C TYR A 465 2.30 -11.19 32.42
N GLN A 466 2.94 -10.46 31.50
CA GLN A 466 4.03 -11.05 30.69
C GLN A 466 5.16 -10.04 30.43
N LYS A 467 6.41 -10.54 30.55
CA LYS A 467 7.61 -9.88 30.04
C LYS A 467 8.29 -10.85 29.06
N ASN A 468 8.54 -10.40 27.85
CA ASN A 468 9.18 -11.20 26.82
C ASN A 468 10.30 -10.42 26.16
N ILE A 469 11.47 -11.03 26.01
CA ILE A 469 12.60 -10.48 25.24
C ILE A 469 13.05 -11.57 24.29
N SER A 470 13.21 -11.25 23.00
CA SER A 470 13.75 -12.19 22.03
C SER A 470 14.75 -11.54 21.06
N LEU A 471 15.72 -12.35 20.66
CA LEU A 471 16.64 -12.10 19.55
C LEU A 471 16.33 -13.11 18.45
N ASP A 472 15.99 -12.61 17.29
CA ASP A 472 15.58 -13.41 16.14
C ASP A 472 16.54 -13.21 14.98
N TYR A 473 16.97 -14.30 14.34
CA TYR A 473 17.72 -14.31 13.10
C TYR A 473 17.01 -15.16 12.07
N ARG A 474 16.98 -14.73 10.81
CA ARG A 474 16.45 -15.52 9.71
C ARG A 474 17.24 -15.30 8.42
N ASP A 475 17.72 -16.37 7.84
CA ASP A 475 18.22 -16.43 6.48
C ASP A 475 17.14 -17.06 5.59
N PRO A 476 16.48 -16.31 4.69
CA PRO A 476 15.40 -16.84 3.86
C PRO A 476 15.90 -17.81 2.76
N TYR A 477 17.20 -17.81 2.47
CA TYR A 477 17.81 -18.65 1.44
C TYR A 477 19.11 -19.29 1.95
N TRP A 478 19.01 -20.04 3.07
CA TRP A 478 20.12 -20.85 3.58
C TRP A 478 20.63 -21.86 2.54
N THR A 479 19.74 -22.38 1.69
CA THR A 479 20.07 -23.20 0.55
C THR A 479 19.64 -22.49 -0.74
N LEU A 480 20.26 -22.87 -1.87
CA LEU A 480 19.93 -22.33 -3.20
C LEU A 480 18.48 -22.62 -3.61
N ASP A 481 17.91 -23.71 -3.09
CA ASP A 481 16.51 -24.09 -3.36
C ASP A 481 15.50 -23.31 -2.52
N GLY A 482 15.95 -22.34 -1.72
CA GLY A 482 15.08 -21.45 -0.95
C GLY A 482 14.59 -22.03 0.38
N VAL A 483 15.34 -23.01 0.96
CA VAL A 483 15.11 -23.40 2.34
C VAL A 483 15.64 -22.31 3.25
N SER A 484 14.80 -21.78 4.12
CA SER A 484 15.17 -20.78 5.12
C SER A 484 15.71 -21.41 6.39
N LEU A 485 16.65 -20.73 7.04
CA LEU A 485 17.13 -21.06 8.39
C LEU A 485 16.76 -19.91 9.32
N GLY A 486 16.02 -20.22 10.38
CA GLY A 486 15.69 -19.31 11.48
C GLY A 486 16.42 -19.73 12.76
N GLY A 487 16.75 -18.76 13.59
CA GLY A 487 17.23 -18.97 14.95
C GLY A 487 16.57 -17.95 15.89
N LYS A 488 16.22 -18.37 17.10
CA LYS A 488 15.64 -17.51 18.12
C LYS A 488 16.22 -17.84 19.48
N ILE A 489 16.55 -16.81 20.23
CA ILE A 489 16.88 -16.88 21.67
C ILE A 489 15.86 -16.02 22.39
N PHE A 490 15.32 -16.50 23.49
CA PHE A 490 14.29 -15.80 24.21
C PHE A 490 14.41 -15.95 25.74
N TYR A 491 13.88 -14.96 26.42
CA TYR A 491 13.54 -14.95 27.84
C TYR A 491 12.10 -14.52 27.99
N ASN A 492 11.33 -15.24 28.78
CA ASN A 492 9.94 -14.94 29.06
C ASN A 492 9.64 -15.14 30.56
N GLU A 493 8.95 -14.19 31.14
CA GLU A 493 8.40 -14.24 32.50
C GLU A 493 6.88 -14.09 32.38
N PHE A 494 6.15 -14.98 32.99
CA PHE A 494 4.69 -15.02 32.92
C PHE A 494 4.12 -15.17 34.33
N GLU A 495 3.16 -14.32 34.70
CA GLU A 495 2.45 -14.31 35.97
C GLU A 495 0.99 -14.66 35.72
N ALA A 496 0.61 -15.88 36.08
CA ALA A 496 -0.66 -16.49 35.69
C ALA A 496 -1.87 -15.82 36.36
N SER A 497 -1.76 -15.41 37.62
CA SER A 497 -2.84 -14.72 38.37
C SER A 497 -3.30 -13.43 37.66
N GLU A 498 -2.36 -12.65 37.15
CA GLU A 498 -2.67 -11.43 36.41
C GLU A 498 -3.31 -11.72 35.02
N ALA A 499 -3.19 -12.95 34.54
CA ALA A 499 -3.85 -13.40 33.30
C ALA A 499 -5.23 -14.02 33.54
N GLY A 500 -5.75 -14.03 34.77
CA GLY A 500 -7.05 -14.59 35.16
C GLY A 500 -7.10 -16.11 35.16
N ILE A 501 -5.98 -16.75 35.46
CA ILE A 501 -5.86 -18.20 35.60
C ILE A 501 -5.26 -18.60 36.97
N VAL A 502 -5.19 -19.87 37.24
CA VAL A 502 -4.62 -20.41 38.52
C VAL A 502 -3.23 -19.82 38.78
N ASP A 503 -2.95 -19.56 40.07
CA ASP A 503 -1.73 -18.91 40.52
C ASP A 503 -0.48 -19.75 40.27
N TYR A 504 0.41 -19.22 39.42
CA TYR A 504 1.81 -19.63 39.28
C TYR A 504 2.62 -18.56 38.56
N THR A 505 3.91 -18.63 38.71
CA THR A 505 4.84 -17.84 37.88
C THR A 505 5.66 -18.78 37.02
N ASN A 506 5.93 -18.42 35.77
CA ASN A 506 6.80 -19.20 34.89
C ASN A 506 7.90 -18.27 34.30
N GLU A 507 9.14 -18.48 34.75
CA GLU A 507 10.33 -17.93 34.13
C GLU A 507 10.87 -18.96 33.14
N SER A 508 10.96 -18.60 31.88
CA SER A 508 11.46 -19.48 30.84
C SER A 508 12.48 -18.78 29.94
N TYR A 509 13.54 -19.51 29.61
CA TYR A 509 14.50 -19.09 28.60
C TYR A 509 14.88 -20.26 27.69
N GLY A 510 15.24 -19.93 26.46
CA GLY A 510 15.55 -20.99 25.52
C GLY A 510 16.10 -20.48 24.20
N ALA A 511 16.41 -21.47 23.36
CA ALA A 511 16.87 -21.26 22.01
C ALA A 511 16.16 -22.23 21.08
N SER A 512 15.85 -21.77 19.88
CA SER A 512 15.24 -22.62 18.85
C SER A 512 15.88 -22.35 17.48
N MET A 513 15.85 -23.38 16.64
CA MET A 513 16.28 -23.32 15.25
C MET A 513 15.15 -23.87 14.38
N THR A 514 14.90 -23.21 13.25
CA THR A 514 13.84 -23.61 12.32
C THR A 514 14.36 -23.68 10.90
N LEU A 515 13.94 -24.70 10.16
CA LEU A 515 14.12 -24.83 8.71
C LEU A 515 12.78 -24.67 8.04
N GLY A 516 12.66 -23.74 7.10
CA GLY A 516 11.40 -23.45 6.42
C GLY A 516 11.53 -23.56 4.91
N SER A 517 10.49 -24.06 4.24
CA SER A 517 10.46 -24.18 2.79
C SER A 517 9.06 -23.91 2.24
N TRP A 518 9.02 -23.25 1.10
CA TRP A 518 7.80 -23.04 0.32
C TRP A 518 7.55 -24.25 -0.58
N ALA A 519 6.43 -24.93 -0.41
CA ALA A 519 6.00 -25.98 -1.34
C ALA A 519 5.41 -25.39 -2.61
N ASN A 520 4.79 -24.21 -2.51
CA ASN A 520 4.26 -23.40 -3.60
C ASN A 520 4.13 -21.94 -3.12
N GLU A 521 3.54 -21.03 -3.92
CA GLU A 521 3.40 -19.61 -3.57
C GLU A 521 2.47 -19.33 -2.36
N LEU A 522 1.74 -20.34 -1.88
CA LEU A 522 0.74 -20.21 -0.81
C LEU A 522 1.08 -21.03 0.44
N ASP A 523 1.77 -22.16 0.29
CA ASP A 523 1.99 -23.15 1.34
C ASP A 523 3.44 -23.13 1.82
N PHE A 524 3.61 -22.87 3.10
CA PHE A 524 4.90 -22.82 3.78
C PHE A 524 4.99 -23.89 4.87
N PHE A 525 6.04 -24.68 4.88
CA PHE A 525 6.34 -25.69 5.89
C PHE A 525 7.54 -25.28 6.72
N GLU A 526 7.47 -25.51 8.03
CA GLU A 526 8.60 -25.32 8.94
C GLU A 526 8.81 -26.57 9.80
N LEU A 527 10.07 -26.94 9.96
CA LEU A 527 10.56 -27.94 10.92
C LEU A 527 11.46 -27.22 11.90
N GLY A 528 11.16 -27.31 13.19
CA GLY A 528 11.93 -26.68 14.24
C GLY A 528 12.45 -27.68 15.26
N ALA A 529 13.53 -27.29 15.94
CA ALA A 529 14.01 -27.94 17.15
C ALA A 529 14.30 -26.85 18.18
N GLY A 530 13.94 -27.08 19.44
CA GLY A 530 14.05 -26.12 20.51
C GLY A 530 14.63 -26.75 21.80
N TYR A 531 15.17 -25.86 22.63
CA TYR A 531 15.48 -26.11 24.03
C TYR A 531 14.82 -24.99 24.83
N THR A 532 14.10 -25.39 25.87
CA THR A 532 13.48 -24.49 26.82
C THR A 532 13.78 -24.95 28.24
N HIS A 533 14.27 -24.03 29.05
CA HIS A 533 14.32 -24.20 30.51
C HIS A 533 13.15 -23.44 31.10
N ASN A 534 12.36 -24.10 31.96
CA ASN A 534 11.26 -23.51 32.72
C ASN A 534 11.55 -23.58 34.19
N LYS A 535 11.30 -22.49 34.91
CA LYS A 535 11.23 -22.42 36.35
C LYS A 535 9.84 -21.95 36.75
N ILE A 536 9.05 -22.85 37.35
CA ILE A 536 7.67 -22.56 37.71
C ILE A 536 7.58 -22.51 39.22
N GLY A 537 7.19 -21.34 39.72
CA GLY A 537 7.09 -21.05 41.15
C GLY A 537 5.72 -20.53 41.57
N ASN A 538 5.58 -20.14 42.84
CA ASN A 538 4.35 -19.59 43.39
C ASN A 538 3.11 -20.49 43.14
N LEU A 539 3.34 -21.79 43.25
CA LEU A 539 2.31 -22.79 42.96
C LEU A 539 1.29 -22.85 44.09
N SER A 540 0.03 -22.55 43.77
CA SER A 540 -1.08 -22.75 44.70
C SER A 540 -1.56 -24.20 44.68
N PRO A 541 -2.11 -24.75 45.82
CA PRO A 541 -2.48 -26.16 45.94
C PRO A 541 -3.79 -26.48 45.24
N TYR A 542 -3.76 -26.42 43.93
CA TYR A 542 -4.88 -26.88 43.08
C TYR A 542 -4.65 -28.35 42.71
N LEU A 543 -5.67 -29.18 42.81
CA LEU A 543 -5.58 -30.64 42.59
C LEU A 543 -4.99 -30.98 41.22
N GLN A 544 -5.38 -30.27 40.18
CA GLN A 544 -4.86 -30.49 38.82
C GLN A 544 -3.36 -30.20 38.73
N VAL A 545 -2.92 -29.12 39.41
CA VAL A 545 -1.49 -28.78 39.51
C VAL A 545 -0.74 -29.80 40.33
N GLU A 546 -1.28 -30.19 41.53
CA GLU A 546 -0.65 -31.20 42.40
C GLU A 546 -0.53 -32.56 41.71
N GLN A 547 -1.55 -32.99 40.94
CA GLN A 547 -1.51 -34.23 40.18
C GLN A 547 -0.38 -34.22 39.14
N PHE A 548 -0.22 -33.10 38.41
CA PHE A 548 0.92 -32.92 37.49
C PHE A 548 2.25 -32.94 38.25
N LEU A 549 2.38 -32.21 39.37
CA LEU A 549 3.58 -32.15 40.17
C LEU A 549 3.96 -33.51 40.74
N ALA A 550 2.99 -34.36 41.08
CA ALA A 550 3.24 -35.73 41.54
C ALA A 550 3.92 -36.58 40.46
N SER A 551 3.60 -36.34 39.17
CA SER A 551 4.25 -36.99 38.03
C SER A 551 5.66 -36.47 37.76
N GLN A 552 6.06 -35.32 38.37
CA GLN A 552 7.31 -34.61 38.17
C GLN A 552 8.14 -34.46 39.46
N ALA A 553 7.94 -35.34 40.41
CA ALA A 553 8.50 -35.18 41.75
C ALA A 553 10.05 -35.00 41.79
N SER A 554 10.78 -35.63 40.87
CA SER A 554 12.24 -35.50 40.72
C SER A 554 12.71 -34.12 40.24
N ASN A 555 11.81 -33.31 39.61
CA ASN A 555 12.10 -32.00 39.02
C ASN A 555 11.70 -30.85 39.95
N ILE A 556 11.23 -31.17 41.17
CA ILE A 556 10.85 -30.15 42.17
C ILE A 556 12.03 -29.83 43.06
N ASP A 557 12.42 -28.58 43.11
CA ASP A 557 13.51 -28.11 43.97
C ASP A 557 13.08 -27.96 45.43
N SER A 558 14.08 -27.78 46.31
CA SER A 558 13.87 -27.60 47.74
C SER A 558 13.05 -26.36 48.14
N ASP A 559 12.93 -25.38 47.24
CA ASP A 559 12.08 -24.20 47.40
C ASP A 559 10.63 -24.42 46.93
N GLY A 560 10.30 -25.61 46.44
CA GLY A 560 8.98 -26.00 45.93
C GLY A 560 8.76 -25.56 44.48
N SER A 561 9.76 -25.02 43.79
CA SER A 561 9.66 -24.67 42.37
C SER A 561 9.89 -25.89 41.47
N LEU A 562 9.15 -25.99 40.39
CA LEU A 562 9.38 -26.98 39.33
C LEU A 562 10.40 -26.43 38.34
N ASN A 563 11.50 -27.17 38.13
CA ASN A 563 12.53 -26.82 37.16
C ASN A 563 12.63 -27.91 36.09
N THR A 564 12.44 -27.52 34.81
CA THR A 564 12.43 -28.49 33.72
C THR A 564 13.34 -28.03 32.58
N ASN A 565 13.97 -29.01 31.93
CA ASN A 565 14.76 -28.82 30.72
C ASN A 565 14.12 -29.62 29.59
N ASP A 566 13.54 -28.94 28.64
CA ASP A 566 12.74 -29.59 27.60
C ASP A 566 13.38 -29.36 26.24
N PHE A 567 13.60 -30.45 25.52
CA PHE A 567 14.00 -30.44 24.12
C PHE A 567 12.78 -30.81 23.26
N ASP A 568 12.44 -29.95 22.30
CA ASP A 568 11.28 -30.17 21.45
C ASP A 568 11.61 -30.20 19.96
N ILE A 569 10.76 -30.93 19.25
CA ILE A 569 10.66 -30.85 17.80
C ILE A 569 9.27 -30.31 17.47
N ASN A 570 9.23 -29.38 16.52
CA ASN A 570 7.95 -28.83 16.06
C ASN A 570 7.89 -28.83 14.53
N ILE A 571 6.67 -29.01 14.02
CA ILE A 571 6.35 -29.00 12.61
C ILE A 571 5.18 -28.04 12.43
N SER A 572 5.28 -27.13 11.49
CA SER A 572 4.17 -26.28 11.11
C SER A 572 3.94 -26.24 9.61
N TRP A 573 2.70 -26.16 9.21
CA TRP A 573 2.23 -25.84 7.88
C TRP A 573 1.38 -24.60 7.95
N THR A 574 1.67 -23.65 7.06
CA THR A 574 0.89 -22.41 6.95
C THR A 574 0.50 -22.19 5.49
N ARG A 575 -0.79 -21.99 5.24
CA ARG A 575 -1.33 -21.58 3.96
C ARG A 575 -1.93 -20.18 4.08
N ASN A 576 -1.57 -19.27 3.16
CA ASN A 576 -2.09 -17.91 3.16
C ASN A 576 -2.36 -17.45 1.72
N ASN A 577 -3.64 -17.28 1.38
CA ASN A 577 -4.08 -16.69 0.12
C ASN A 577 -5.06 -15.53 0.33
N LEU A 578 -4.94 -14.83 1.46
CA LEU A 578 -5.76 -13.64 1.74
C LEU A 578 -5.51 -12.55 0.69
N ASN A 579 -6.59 -11.91 0.25
CA ASN A 579 -6.53 -10.87 -0.79
C ASN A 579 -5.81 -9.58 -0.35
N ARG A 580 -5.64 -9.36 0.96
CA ARG A 580 -4.91 -8.21 1.54
C ARG A 580 -4.49 -8.48 2.98
N GLY A 581 -3.46 -7.79 3.44
CA GLY A 581 -2.90 -8.00 4.78
C GLY A 581 -3.78 -7.45 5.90
N TYR A 582 -4.40 -6.27 5.69
CA TYR A 582 -5.32 -5.66 6.63
C TYR A 582 -6.76 -5.77 6.10
N PHE A 583 -7.70 -6.09 6.99
CA PHE A 583 -9.12 -6.23 6.69
C PHE A 583 -9.41 -7.11 5.45
N PRO A 584 -8.89 -8.35 5.39
CA PRO A 584 -9.17 -9.24 4.28
C PRO A 584 -10.67 -9.48 4.15
N THR A 585 -11.12 -9.70 2.90
CA THR A 585 -12.52 -9.94 2.56
C THR A 585 -12.69 -11.20 1.71
N ALA A 586 -11.60 -11.78 1.24
CA ALA A 586 -11.59 -13.00 0.45
C ALA A 586 -10.32 -13.81 0.74
N GLY A 587 -10.41 -15.11 0.51
CA GLY A 587 -9.29 -16.04 0.69
C GLY A 587 -9.29 -16.71 2.05
N ASN A 588 -8.21 -17.44 2.34
CA ASN A 588 -8.07 -18.14 3.61
C ASN A 588 -6.66 -18.03 4.20
N HIS A 589 -6.58 -18.22 5.50
CA HIS A 589 -5.36 -18.44 6.25
C HIS A 589 -5.57 -19.69 7.11
N GLN A 590 -4.69 -20.67 6.96
CA GLN A 590 -4.74 -21.93 7.71
C GLN A 590 -3.36 -22.18 8.31
N ARG A 591 -3.32 -22.73 9.51
CA ARG A 591 -2.10 -23.14 10.17
C ARG A 591 -2.33 -24.44 10.93
N ALA A 592 -1.55 -25.47 10.62
CA ALA A 592 -1.43 -26.68 11.42
C ALA A 592 -0.08 -26.63 12.14
N PHE A 593 -0.08 -26.94 13.41
CA PHE A 593 1.10 -26.95 14.27
C PHE A 593 1.12 -28.22 15.10
N TYR A 594 2.26 -28.87 15.16
CA TYR A 594 2.56 -30.00 16.01
C TYR A 594 3.86 -29.72 16.76
N LYS A 595 3.86 -29.95 18.07
CA LYS A 595 5.03 -29.89 18.96
C LYS A 595 5.08 -31.18 19.77
N MET A 596 6.26 -31.70 19.92
CA MET A 596 6.51 -32.87 20.79
C MET A 596 7.86 -32.68 21.48
N THR A 597 7.89 -32.84 22.78
CA THR A 597 9.17 -32.96 23.50
C THR A 597 9.82 -34.29 23.16
N VAL A 598 11.15 -34.33 23.05
CA VAL A 598 11.82 -35.59 22.70
C VAL A 598 12.09 -36.43 23.97
N PRO A 599 12.23 -37.78 23.86
CA PRO A 599 12.63 -38.61 24.99
C PRO A 599 13.96 -38.14 25.59
N GLY A 600 13.97 -37.94 26.89
CA GLY A 600 15.12 -37.34 27.62
C GLY A 600 14.88 -35.91 28.04
N SER A 601 13.76 -35.28 27.62
CA SER A 601 13.22 -34.07 28.26
C SER A 601 12.65 -34.42 29.62
N ASP A 602 12.71 -33.46 30.55
CA ASP A 602 12.16 -33.63 31.90
C ASP A 602 10.63 -33.82 31.84
N VAL A 603 9.94 -33.05 30.94
CA VAL A 603 8.51 -33.23 30.71
C VAL A 603 8.25 -33.79 29.31
N GLN A 604 7.54 -34.90 29.23
CA GLN A 604 7.26 -35.58 27.97
C GLN A 604 5.79 -35.40 27.59
N TYR A 605 5.54 -34.57 26.54
CA TYR A 605 4.20 -34.31 26.03
C TYR A 605 4.22 -33.98 24.53
N PHE A 606 3.04 -34.05 23.92
CA PHE A 606 2.83 -33.50 22.58
C PHE A 606 1.63 -32.55 22.56
N LYS A 607 1.61 -31.64 21.57
CA LYS A 607 0.56 -30.66 21.35
C LYS A 607 0.31 -30.53 19.85
N VAL A 608 -0.95 -30.58 19.44
CA VAL A 608 -1.39 -30.36 18.08
C VAL A 608 -2.40 -29.24 18.07
N GLN A 609 -2.31 -28.36 17.08
CA GLN A 609 -3.25 -27.24 16.91
C GLN A 609 -3.52 -27.00 15.43
N TYR A 610 -4.76 -26.73 15.09
CA TYR A 610 -5.17 -26.30 13.76
C TYR A 610 -6.01 -25.03 13.87
N ASP A 611 -5.57 -23.98 13.19
CA ASP A 611 -6.25 -22.69 13.09
C ASP A 611 -6.68 -22.45 11.66
N VAL A 612 -7.90 -21.97 11.45
CA VAL A 612 -8.43 -21.59 10.14
C VAL A 612 -9.18 -20.26 10.20
N ARG A 613 -8.96 -19.42 9.20
CA ARG A 613 -9.75 -18.22 8.91
C ARG A 613 -10.10 -18.25 7.44
N GLN A 614 -11.37 -18.24 7.11
CA GLN A 614 -11.88 -18.29 5.74
C GLN A 614 -12.80 -17.09 5.49
N TYR A 615 -12.53 -16.31 4.46
CA TYR A 615 -13.34 -15.17 4.07
C TYR A 615 -14.06 -15.48 2.77
N PHE A 616 -15.36 -15.26 2.76
CA PHE A 616 -16.24 -15.41 1.60
C PHE A 616 -16.81 -14.04 1.24
N PRO A 617 -16.42 -13.41 0.12
CA PRO A 617 -17.06 -12.20 -0.34
C PRO A 617 -18.50 -12.51 -0.76
N LEU A 618 -19.46 -11.73 -0.25
CA LEU A 618 -20.88 -11.90 -0.56
C LEU A 618 -21.35 -10.98 -1.69
N THR A 619 -20.53 -9.98 -2.04
CA THR A 619 -20.80 -9.00 -3.09
C THR A 619 -19.57 -8.86 -3.99
N GLN A 620 -19.77 -8.44 -5.24
CA GLN A 620 -18.66 -8.18 -6.18
C GLN A 620 -17.73 -7.04 -5.71
N LYS A 621 -18.25 -6.08 -4.95
CA LYS A 621 -17.46 -4.97 -4.38
C LYS A 621 -16.71 -5.36 -3.12
N HIS A 622 -16.90 -6.57 -2.60
CA HIS A 622 -16.32 -7.06 -1.35
C HIS A 622 -16.62 -6.19 -0.11
N ASP A 623 -17.74 -5.46 -0.14
CA ASP A 623 -18.21 -4.63 0.96
C ASP A 623 -18.98 -5.44 2.01
N PHE A 624 -19.56 -6.59 1.61
CA PHE A 624 -20.07 -7.61 2.51
C PHE A 624 -19.22 -8.87 2.39
N ALA A 625 -18.79 -9.41 3.53
CA ALA A 625 -18.05 -10.66 3.58
C ALA A 625 -18.44 -11.49 4.81
N LEU A 626 -18.39 -12.79 4.68
CA LEU A 626 -18.55 -13.73 5.78
C LEU A 626 -17.17 -14.26 6.18
N LEU A 627 -16.79 -14.10 7.44
CA LEU A 627 -15.62 -14.70 8.04
C LEU A 627 -16.02 -15.89 8.88
N MET A 628 -15.38 -17.01 8.64
CA MET A 628 -15.42 -18.19 9.49
C MET A 628 -14.04 -18.37 10.14
N ARG A 629 -14.00 -18.47 11.46
CA ARG A 629 -12.79 -18.82 12.22
C ARG A 629 -13.00 -20.13 12.94
N GLY A 630 -11.97 -20.95 13.02
CA GLY A 630 -11.97 -22.16 13.80
C GLY A 630 -10.60 -22.42 14.41
N ARG A 631 -10.59 -23.01 15.59
CA ARG A 631 -9.41 -23.57 16.24
C ARG A 631 -9.76 -24.91 16.81
N LEU A 632 -8.90 -25.89 16.55
CA LEU A 632 -8.90 -27.19 17.22
C LEU A 632 -7.54 -27.40 17.84
N GLY A 633 -7.50 -27.83 19.07
CA GLY A 633 -6.26 -28.12 19.80
C GLY A 633 -6.42 -29.32 20.70
N TYR A 634 -5.34 -30.09 20.79
CA TYR A 634 -5.24 -31.22 21.72
C TYR A 634 -3.79 -31.42 22.14
N GLY A 635 -3.58 -31.71 23.41
CA GLY A 635 -2.29 -32.10 23.97
C GLY A 635 -2.44 -33.24 24.95
N ASN A 636 -1.40 -34.03 25.10
CA ASN A 636 -1.37 -35.11 26.06
C ASN A 636 0.05 -35.43 26.52
N GLY A 637 0.21 -35.88 27.75
CA GLY A 637 1.45 -36.46 28.22
C GLY A 637 1.74 -37.80 27.55
N TYR A 638 3.00 -38.20 27.50
CA TYR A 638 3.38 -39.54 27.04
C TYR A 638 4.58 -40.06 27.82
N GLY A 639 4.76 -41.37 27.83
CA GLY A 639 5.84 -42.02 28.58
C GLY A 639 5.61 -41.97 30.10
N GLN A 640 6.67 -42.28 30.87
CA GLN A 640 6.65 -42.29 32.32
C GLN A 640 7.91 -41.64 32.89
N THR A 641 7.73 -40.87 33.97
CA THR A 641 8.81 -40.29 34.76
C THR A 641 8.65 -40.86 36.20
N ASP A 642 9.69 -41.41 36.79
CA ASP A 642 9.69 -41.98 38.12
C ASP A 642 8.62 -43.10 38.35
N GLY A 643 8.18 -43.74 37.22
CA GLY A 643 7.18 -44.83 37.27
C GLY A 643 5.74 -44.32 37.32
N GLN A 644 5.53 -43.01 37.17
CA GLN A 644 4.23 -42.38 36.98
C GLN A 644 4.04 -42.00 35.51
N ASP A 645 2.81 -42.12 35.02
CA ASP A 645 2.47 -41.64 33.68
C ASP A 645 2.61 -40.12 33.58
N ASN A 646 3.28 -39.62 32.53
CA ASN A 646 3.43 -38.21 32.30
C ASN A 646 2.09 -37.60 31.90
N LEU A 647 1.75 -36.47 32.50
CA LEU A 647 0.57 -35.68 32.19
C LEU A 647 0.93 -34.48 31.30
N PHE A 648 -0.07 -33.96 30.63
CA PHE A 648 0.07 -32.70 29.88
C PHE A 648 0.35 -31.56 30.86
N PRO A 649 1.37 -30.75 30.63
CA PRO A 649 1.73 -29.70 31.58
C PRO A 649 0.66 -28.58 31.61
N PHE A 650 0.18 -28.28 32.83
CA PHE A 650 -0.87 -27.28 33.04
C PHE A 650 -0.52 -25.88 32.48
N TYR A 651 0.74 -25.52 32.45
CA TYR A 651 1.22 -24.26 31.88
C TYR A 651 1.21 -24.24 30.35
N GLU A 652 0.88 -25.31 29.68
CA GLU A 652 0.65 -25.41 28.24
C GLU A 652 -0.85 -25.57 27.90
N ASN A 653 -1.74 -25.57 28.91
CA ASN A 653 -3.18 -25.71 28.73
C ASN A 653 -3.76 -24.70 27.75
N TYR A 654 -4.87 -25.11 27.15
CA TYR A 654 -5.70 -24.22 26.33
C TYR A 654 -6.71 -23.49 27.21
N TYR A 655 -6.99 -22.25 26.83
CA TYR A 655 -7.94 -21.37 27.49
C TYR A 655 -8.88 -20.76 26.46
N ALA A 656 -10.10 -20.42 26.88
CA ALA A 656 -11.05 -19.62 26.11
C ALA A 656 -11.65 -18.51 26.99
N GLY A 657 -12.18 -17.51 26.36
CA GLY A 657 -12.64 -16.26 26.95
C GLY A 657 -11.79 -15.10 26.45
N GLY A 658 -12.38 -13.93 26.46
CA GLY A 658 -11.73 -12.71 25.99
C GLY A 658 -11.81 -12.49 24.50
N PHE A 659 -11.19 -11.43 24.13
CA PHE A 659 -11.24 -10.77 22.86
C PHE A 659 -10.84 -11.62 21.63
N THR A 660 -9.85 -12.51 21.79
CA THR A 660 -9.28 -13.27 20.66
C THR A 660 -9.94 -14.65 20.46
N THR A 661 -10.64 -15.15 21.45
CA THR A 661 -11.18 -16.51 21.46
C THR A 661 -12.70 -16.57 21.58
N LEU A 662 -13.26 -16.09 22.69
CA LEU A 662 -14.69 -16.12 22.98
C LEU A 662 -15.11 -14.76 23.58
N ARG A 663 -15.53 -13.85 22.73
CA ARG A 663 -15.97 -12.51 23.14
C ARG A 663 -17.23 -12.59 24.00
N GLY A 664 -17.39 -11.71 24.98
CA GLY A 664 -18.51 -11.73 25.93
C GLY A 664 -18.27 -12.53 27.20
N PHE A 665 -17.07 -13.11 27.31
CA PHE A 665 -16.56 -13.75 28.51
C PHE A 665 -15.21 -13.14 28.89
N GLY A 666 -14.93 -13.07 30.17
CA GLY A 666 -13.66 -12.57 30.69
C GLY A 666 -12.47 -13.38 30.16
N SER A 667 -11.29 -12.78 30.18
CA SER A 667 -10.08 -13.42 29.66
C SER A 667 -9.84 -14.75 30.35
N ASN A 668 -9.60 -15.79 29.54
CA ASN A 668 -9.30 -17.16 29.96
C ASN A 668 -10.35 -17.81 30.90
N SER A 669 -11.52 -17.20 31.12
CA SER A 669 -12.49 -17.57 32.11
C SER A 669 -13.39 -18.76 31.70
N ALA A 670 -13.48 -19.08 30.42
CA ALA A 670 -14.35 -20.09 29.88
C ALA A 670 -13.65 -21.47 29.77
N GLY A 671 -14.01 -22.41 30.59
CA GLY A 671 -13.42 -23.75 30.56
C GLY A 671 -13.31 -24.38 31.96
N PRO A 672 -12.42 -25.37 32.09
CA PRO A 672 -12.21 -26.08 33.34
C PRO A 672 -11.79 -25.16 34.49
N LYS A 673 -12.42 -25.37 35.64
CA LYS A 673 -12.15 -24.69 36.89
C LYS A 673 -11.27 -25.52 37.81
N ALA A 674 -10.44 -24.84 38.57
CA ALA A 674 -9.53 -25.47 39.50
C ALA A 674 -10.23 -25.91 40.77
N VAL A 675 -9.73 -26.97 41.36
CA VAL A 675 -10.16 -27.45 42.67
C VAL A 675 -9.03 -27.17 43.67
N TYR A 676 -9.30 -26.31 44.63
CA TYR A 676 -8.35 -25.93 45.68
C TYR A 676 -8.35 -26.91 46.82
N ARG A 677 -7.16 -27.36 47.24
CA ARG A 677 -6.98 -28.23 48.44
C ARG A 677 -6.51 -27.40 49.61
N ASP A 678 -7.32 -27.39 50.66
CA ASP A 678 -6.98 -26.66 51.88
C ASP A 678 -6.07 -27.50 52.79
N TYR A 679 -4.87 -27.05 53.04
CA TYR A 679 -3.90 -27.66 53.95
C TYR A 679 -3.89 -27.00 55.33
N SER A 680 -4.82 -26.07 55.62
CA SER A 680 -4.83 -25.25 56.83
C SER A 680 -5.81 -25.76 57.91
N GLY A 681 -5.35 -25.77 59.14
CA GLY A 681 -6.19 -25.92 60.34
C GLY A 681 -7.08 -27.16 60.37
N SER A 682 -8.38 -27.01 60.66
CA SER A 682 -9.37 -28.09 60.77
C SER A 682 -9.87 -28.61 59.42
N ASN A 683 -9.58 -27.90 58.34
CA ASN A 683 -9.99 -28.21 56.98
C ASN A 683 -8.92 -28.94 56.18
N ASN A 684 -7.83 -29.38 56.84
CA ASN A 684 -6.69 -29.99 56.16
C ASN A 684 -7.13 -31.21 55.33
N GLY A 685 -6.87 -31.14 54.03
CA GLY A 685 -7.21 -32.14 53.03
C GLY A 685 -8.65 -32.03 52.48
N SER A 686 -9.39 -30.96 52.79
CA SER A 686 -10.69 -30.71 52.15
C SER A 686 -10.50 -30.02 50.80
N ASP A 687 -11.24 -30.49 49.80
CA ASP A 687 -11.24 -30.00 48.44
C ASP A 687 -12.41 -29.04 48.20
N THR A 688 -12.16 -27.90 47.59
CA THR A 688 -13.18 -26.88 47.30
C THR A 688 -13.10 -26.47 45.86
N ALA A 689 -14.22 -26.49 45.14
CA ALA A 689 -14.30 -25.95 43.78
C ALA A 689 -14.10 -24.42 43.83
N THR A 690 -13.35 -23.91 42.87
CA THR A 690 -13.07 -22.45 42.74
C THR A 690 -13.58 -21.92 41.40
N ASP A 691 -13.60 -20.61 41.26
CA ASP A 691 -13.86 -19.95 39.97
C ASP A 691 -12.59 -19.72 39.16
N ASP A 692 -11.42 -20.11 39.72
CA ASP A 692 -10.13 -19.96 39.05
C ASP A 692 -10.00 -20.90 37.86
N SER A 693 -9.60 -20.38 36.72
CA SER A 693 -9.46 -21.16 35.48
C SER A 693 -8.15 -21.92 35.47
N VAL A 694 -8.20 -23.21 35.30
CA VAL A 694 -7.02 -24.07 35.13
C VAL A 694 -6.76 -24.42 33.65
N GLY A 695 -7.75 -24.13 32.76
CA GLY A 695 -7.69 -24.54 31.37
C GLY A 695 -7.85 -26.05 31.19
N GLY A 696 -7.61 -26.53 29.98
CA GLY A 696 -7.67 -27.94 29.64
C GLY A 696 -6.71 -28.31 28.54
N ASN A 697 -6.49 -29.60 28.38
CA ASN A 697 -5.57 -30.11 27.35
C ASN A 697 -6.22 -30.18 25.96
N ALA A 698 -7.49 -29.78 25.83
CA ALA A 698 -8.22 -29.79 24.56
C ALA A 698 -9.08 -28.54 24.37
N ILE A 699 -9.19 -28.06 23.13
CA ILE A 699 -10.01 -26.89 22.74
C ILE A 699 -10.67 -27.08 21.39
N ALA A 700 -11.93 -26.63 21.27
CA ALA A 700 -12.62 -26.40 20.02
C ALA A 700 -13.24 -24.99 20.04
N LEU A 701 -12.92 -24.19 19.05
CA LEU A 701 -13.45 -22.83 18.86
C LEU A 701 -14.02 -22.69 17.46
N ALA A 702 -15.20 -22.07 17.36
CA ALA A 702 -15.83 -21.69 16.10
C ALA A 702 -16.37 -20.26 16.22
N SER A 703 -16.14 -19.44 15.20
CA SER A 703 -16.67 -18.08 15.10
C SER A 703 -17.19 -17.83 13.70
N LEU A 704 -18.38 -17.26 13.62
CA LEU A 704 -19.00 -16.81 12.38
C LEU A 704 -19.20 -15.30 12.48
N GLU A 705 -18.66 -14.56 11.53
CA GLU A 705 -18.65 -13.10 11.57
C GLU A 705 -19.08 -12.52 10.23
N LEU A 706 -20.19 -11.78 10.23
CA LEU A 706 -20.69 -11.07 9.06
C LEU A 706 -20.10 -9.65 9.04
N ILE A 707 -19.20 -9.41 8.12
CA ILE A 707 -18.60 -8.10 7.87
C ILE A 707 -19.56 -7.30 7.02
N VAL A 708 -19.84 -6.06 7.44
CA VAL A 708 -20.77 -5.16 6.78
C VAL A 708 -20.13 -3.79 6.52
N PRO A 709 -20.60 -3.03 5.54
CA PRO A 709 -20.18 -1.63 5.37
C PRO A 709 -20.44 -0.85 6.65
N THR A 710 -19.42 -0.16 7.16
CA THR A 710 -19.57 0.66 8.36
C THR A 710 -20.58 1.77 8.11
N PRO A 711 -21.68 1.86 8.86
CA PRO A 711 -22.67 2.93 8.71
C PRO A 711 -22.01 4.30 8.87
N PHE A 712 -22.48 5.27 8.07
CA PHE A 712 -22.02 6.67 8.09
C PHE A 712 -20.54 6.93 7.76
N ALA A 713 -19.75 5.89 7.40
CA ALA A 713 -18.40 6.07 6.93
C ALA A 713 -18.36 6.48 5.46
N SER A 714 -17.57 7.51 5.13
CA SER A 714 -17.28 7.87 3.73
C SER A 714 -16.37 6.83 3.07
N ASP A 715 -16.37 6.77 1.75
CA ASP A 715 -15.60 5.77 0.99
C ASP A 715 -14.11 5.81 1.32
N ASP A 716 -13.54 6.98 1.58
CA ASP A 716 -12.13 7.16 1.95
C ASP A 716 -11.77 6.53 3.31
N VAL A 717 -12.73 6.50 4.23
CA VAL A 717 -12.55 5.98 5.59
C VAL A 717 -12.93 4.51 5.69
N ARG A 718 -13.80 4.00 4.79
CA ARG A 718 -14.23 2.59 4.77
C ARG A 718 -13.07 1.59 4.67
N SER A 719 -11.98 1.97 4.01
CA SER A 719 -10.78 1.13 3.95
C SER A 719 -10.07 0.98 5.30
N GLN A 720 -10.33 1.88 6.25
CA GLN A 720 -9.69 1.95 7.57
C GLN A 720 -10.59 1.47 8.71
N ILE A 721 -11.88 1.26 8.45
CA ILE A 721 -12.86 0.87 9.48
C ILE A 721 -13.60 -0.38 9.02
N ARG A 722 -13.80 -1.33 9.94
CA ARG A 722 -14.56 -2.56 9.73
C ARG A 722 -15.58 -2.72 10.84
N THR A 723 -16.83 -2.90 10.47
CA THR A 723 -17.91 -3.29 11.37
C THR A 723 -18.31 -4.72 11.07
N SER A 724 -18.56 -5.52 12.10
CA SER A 724 -19.01 -6.89 11.96
C SER A 724 -19.98 -7.31 13.06
N PHE A 725 -20.86 -8.24 12.71
CA PHE A 725 -21.72 -8.97 13.64
C PHE A 725 -21.18 -10.38 13.77
N PHE A 726 -21.06 -10.88 14.99
CA PHE A 726 -20.46 -12.19 15.22
C PHE A 726 -21.30 -13.09 16.12
N VAL A 727 -21.03 -14.37 15.97
CA VAL A 727 -21.42 -15.43 16.90
C VAL A 727 -20.17 -16.28 17.15
N ASP A 728 -19.77 -16.38 18.41
CA ASP A 728 -18.64 -17.16 18.86
C ASP A 728 -19.13 -18.35 19.69
N ALA A 729 -18.46 -19.50 19.56
CA ALA A 729 -18.65 -20.66 20.40
C ALA A 729 -17.30 -21.29 20.71
N ALA A 730 -17.08 -21.69 21.95
CA ALA A 730 -15.87 -22.37 22.39
C ALA A 730 -16.17 -23.41 23.43
N SER A 731 -15.42 -24.51 23.34
CA SER A 731 -15.35 -25.53 24.39
C SER A 731 -13.87 -25.76 24.71
N VAL A 732 -13.55 -25.75 26.01
CA VAL A 732 -12.26 -26.18 26.54
C VAL A 732 -12.57 -27.30 27.51
N TRP A 733 -11.88 -28.42 27.37
CA TRP A 733 -12.08 -29.57 28.22
C TRP A 733 -10.75 -30.24 28.59
N ASP A 734 -10.78 -31.03 29.67
CA ASP A 734 -9.61 -31.74 30.15
C ASP A 734 -9.90 -33.26 30.08
N THR A 735 -9.05 -34.02 29.41
CA THR A 735 -9.16 -35.46 29.23
C THR A 735 -8.33 -36.26 30.21
N GLU A 736 -7.49 -35.65 31.02
CA GLU A 736 -6.56 -36.27 31.96
C GLU A 736 -7.04 -36.20 33.42
N PHE A 737 -7.77 -35.13 33.78
CA PHE A 737 -8.30 -34.94 35.12
C PHE A 737 -9.74 -35.44 35.19
N ASP A 738 -9.99 -36.43 36.09
CA ASP A 738 -11.35 -36.92 36.36
C ASP A 738 -12.04 -36.08 37.43
N TYR A 739 -12.91 -35.20 36.99
CA TYR A 739 -13.71 -34.32 37.81
C TYR A 739 -14.75 -35.07 38.63
N ARG A 740 -15.03 -36.36 38.34
CA ARG A 740 -16.03 -37.17 39.01
C ARG A 740 -15.44 -38.06 40.10
N ASP A 741 -14.22 -38.59 39.92
CA ASP A 741 -13.59 -39.61 40.78
C ASP A 741 -12.83 -39.04 41.98
N ASN A 742 -12.52 -37.73 41.98
CA ASN A 742 -11.77 -37.15 43.09
C ASN A 742 -12.57 -36.97 44.39
N GLY A 743 -13.67 -37.68 44.51
CA GLY A 743 -14.35 -37.99 45.78
C GLY A 743 -14.85 -36.84 46.63
N ALA A 744 -14.60 -35.67 46.24
CA ALA A 744 -15.13 -34.48 46.83
C ALA A 744 -16.62 -34.41 46.50
N GLU A 745 -17.49 -34.55 47.48
CA GLU A 745 -18.80 -33.93 47.44
C GLU A 745 -18.54 -32.44 47.30
N TYR A 746 -18.21 -32.00 46.05
CA TYR A 746 -18.16 -30.61 45.70
C TYR A 746 -19.59 -30.09 45.81
N GLY A 747 -20.00 -29.78 47.01
CA GLY A 747 -21.36 -29.38 47.36
C GLY A 747 -21.79 -28.05 46.75
N SER A 748 -21.22 -27.68 45.63
CA SER A 748 -21.55 -26.47 44.91
C SER A 748 -22.32 -26.78 43.63
N GLN A 749 -23.39 -26.06 43.42
CA GLN A 749 -24.20 -25.98 42.19
C GLN A 749 -23.40 -25.67 40.94
N TYR A 750 -22.10 -25.38 41.04
CA TYR A 750 -21.21 -24.86 39.99
C TYR A 750 -20.34 -25.90 39.32
N TYR A 751 -20.46 -27.19 39.74
CA TYR A 751 -19.57 -28.19 39.21
C TYR A 751 -20.10 -28.84 37.94
N TYR A 752 -19.40 -28.62 36.86
CA TYR A 752 -19.70 -29.23 35.56
C TYR A 752 -18.68 -30.34 35.25
N ASP A 753 -19.07 -31.32 34.49
CA ASP A 753 -18.14 -32.30 33.95
C ASP A 753 -17.29 -31.66 32.86
N TYR A 754 -16.15 -31.15 33.23
CA TYR A 754 -15.22 -30.52 32.32
C TYR A 754 -14.42 -31.50 31.47
N SER A 755 -14.65 -32.81 31.56
CA SER A 755 -14.18 -33.81 30.60
C SER A 755 -15.10 -33.94 29.39
N ASP A 756 -16.30 -33.39 29.43
CA ASP A 756 -17.29 -33.44 28.37
C ASP A 756 -17.13 -32.26 27.39
N PRO A 757 -16.73 -32.50 26.12
CA PRO A 757 -16.57 -31.45 25.12
C PRO A 757 -17.87 -30.73 24.73
N THR A 758 -19.05 -31.32 25.08
CA THR A 758 -20.36 -30.71 24.79
C THR A 758 -20.74 -29.56 25.73
N ASN A 759 -19.93 -29.31 26.75
CA ASN A 759 -20.07 -28.20 27.68
C ASN A 759 -19.49 -26.90 27.09
N TYR A 760 -19.94 -26.55 25.88
CA TYR A 760 -19.51 -25.32 25.21
C TYR A 760 -20.21 -24.05 25.72
N ARG A 761 -19.52 -22.92 25.60
CA ARG A 761 -20.06 -21.58 25.80
C ARG A 761 -20.26 -20.91 24.44
N ALA A 762 -21.19 -19.96 24.36
CA ALA A 762 -21.46 -19.22 23.15
C ALA A 762 -21.88 -17.79 23.46
N SER A 763 -21.56 -16.90 22.54
CA SER A 763 -21.89 -15.48 22.61
C SER A 763 -22.23 -14.92 21.22
N TYR A 764 -22.83 -13.74 21.20
CA TYR A 764 -23.04 -12.96 20.00
C TYR A 764 -22.74 -11.49 20.28
N GLY A 765 -22.49 -10.73 19.24
CA GLY A 765 -22.19 -9.32 19.43
C GLY A 765 -21.85 -8.57 18.16
N VAL A 766 -21.35 -7.34 18.37
CA VAL A 766 -20.88 -6.44 17.32
C VAL A 766 -19.46 -6.03 17.62
N ALA A 767 -18.61 -6.01 16.59
CA ALA A 767 -17.24 -5.53 16.70
C ALA A 767 -17.00 -4.39 15.72
N LEU A 768 -16.22 -3.42 16.15
CA LEU A 768 -15.73 -2.30 15.35
C LEU A 768 -14.20 -2.29 15.42
N GLN A 769 -13.56 -2.35 14.27
CA GLN A 769 -12.12 -2.24 14.13
C GLN A 769 -11.79 -0.97 13.35
N TRP A 770 -10.87 -0.17 13.83
CA TRP A 770 -10.45 1.06 13.19
C TRP A 770 -8.91 1.18 13.18
N MET A 771 -8.35 1.32 11.98
CA MET A 771 -6.93 1.64 11.79
C MET A 771 -6.75 3.15 11.98
N SER A 772 -6.60 3.56 13.24
CA SER A 772 -6.40 4.97 13.58
C SER A 772 -4.93 5.39 13.37
N PRO A 773 -4.63 6.70 13.28
CA PRO A 773 -3.24 7.19 13.25
C PRO A 773 -2.40 6.78 14.46
N MET A 774 -3.04 6.41 15.58
CA MET A 774 -2.38 5.92 16.79
C MET A 774 -2.22 4.39 16.82
N GLY A 775 -2.66 3.70 15.78
CA GLY A 775 -2.66 2.24 15.67
C GLY A 775 -4.07 1.64 15.62
N PRO A 776 -4.18 0.31 15.52
CA PRO A 776 -5.47 -0.36 15.48
C PRO A 776 -6.21 -0.22 16.80
N LEU A 777 -7.45 0.21 16.70
CA LEU A 777 -8.43 0.26 17.79
C LEU A 777 -9.49 -0.80 17.53
N VAL A 778 -9.83 -1.59 18.55
CA VAL A 778 -10.90 -2.57 18.43
C VAL A 778 -11.84 -2.45 19.61
N PHE A 779 -13.11 -2.41 19.31
CA PHE A 779 -14.22 -2.37 20.26
C PHE A 779 -15.11 -3.59 20.02
N SER A 780 -15.54 -4.25 21.07
CA SER A 780 -16.52 -5.32 21.00
C SER A 780 -17.59 -5.14 22.07
N LEU A 781 -18.83 -5.29 21.64
CA LEU A 781 -20.00 -5.41 22.51
C LEU A 781 -20.56 -6.80 22.31
N ALA A 782 -20.56 -7.61 23.34
CA ALA A 782 -20.97 -9.00 23.29
C ALA A 782 -21.93 -9.37 24.43
N SER A 783 -22.75 -10.36 24.17
CA SER A 783 -23.65 -10.95 25.19
C SER A 783 -23.60 -12.46 25.10
N PRO A 784 -23.53 -13.18 26.23
CA PRO A 784 -23.57 -14.62 26.22
C PRO A 784 -24.90 -15.18 25.69
N LEU A 785 -24.84 -16.18 24.82
CA LEU A 785 -25.96 -17.01 24.37
C LEU A 785 -26.10 -18.23 25.25
N LYS A 786 -24.97 -18.88 25.61
CA LYS A 786 -24.88 -20.01 26.48
C LYS A 786 -23.72 -19.83 27.44
N SER A 787 -23.98 -19.80 28.72
CA SER A 787 -23.02 -19.66 29.81
C SER A 787 -23.37 -20.58 30.94
N TYR A 788 -22.42 -20.79 31.83
CA TYR A 788 -22.61 -21.58 33.04
C TYR A 788 -22.43 -20.67 34.26
N GLU A 789 -22.89 -21.17 35.39
CA GLU A 789 -22.70 -20.48 36.68
C GLU A 789 -21.21 -20.50 37.03
N GLY A 790 -20.63 -19.39 37.52
CA GLY A 790 -19.19 -19.24 37.74
C GLY A 790 -18.39 -18.74 36.48
N ASP A 791 -19.06 -18.62 35.30
CA ASP A 791 -18.39 -17.98 34.15
C ASP A 791 -18.34 -16.47 34.37
N ASP A 792 -17.16 -15.87 34.22
CA ASP A 792 -16.97 -14.44 34.18
C ASP A 792 -17.47 -13.85 32.84
N LYS A 793 -18.31 -12.82 32.89
CA LYS A 793 -18.98 -12.25 31.72
C LYS A 793 -18.55 -10.83 31.51
N GLU A 794 -17.94 -10.57 30.35
CA GLU A 794 -17.47 -9.24 29.95
C GLU A 794 -18.23 -8.74 28.73
N THR A 795 -19.16 -7.79 28.94
CA THR A 795 -20.04 -7.27 27.88
C THR A 795 -19.31 -6.34 26.90
N PHE A 796 -18.32 -5.60 27.38
CA PHE A 796 -17.56 -4.62 26.58
C PHE A 796 -16.08 -4.88 26.71
N THR A 797 -15.43 -5.09 25.57
CA THR A 797 -13.97 -5.21 25.48
C THR A 797 -13.42 -4.16 24.55
N PHE A 798 -12.26 -3.61 24.92
CA PHE A 798 -11.57 -2.58 24.17
C PHE A 798 -10.07 -2.86 24.14
N THR A 799 -9.42 -2.64 23.00
CA THR A 799 -7.98 -2.72 22.89
C THR A 799 -7.42 -1.72 21.89
N ILE A 800 -6.24 -1.20 22.22
CA ILE A 800 -5.42 -0.32 21.36
C ILE A 800 -4.12 -1.04 21.04
N GLY A 801 -3.68 -0.96 19.79
CA GLY A 801 -2.39 -1.52 19.36
C GLY A 801 -2.43 -3.00 18.97
N ARG A 802 -3.58 -3.69 19.06
CA ARG A 802 -3.75 -5.09 18.61
C ARG A 802 -4.87 -5.21 17.56
N THR A 803 -4.69 -6.10 16.60
CA THR A 803 -5.74 -6.54 15.66
C THR A 803 -6.09 -8.00 15.92
N PHE A 804 -7.28 -8.42 15.50
CA PHE A 804 -7.69 -9.83 15.56
C PHE A 804 -6.81 -10.76 14.74
#